data_bb8cdb142abaf5583452cc7f4fca9374
#
_entry.id   bb8cdb142abaf5583452cc7f4fca9374
#
_cell.length_a   1.000
_cell.length_b   1.000
_cell.length_c   1.000
_cell.angle_alpha   90.00
_cell.angle_beta   90.00
_cell.angle_gamma   90.00
#
_symmetry.space_group_name_H-M   'P 1'
#
loop_
_entity.id
_entity.type
_entity.pdbx_description
1 polymer ?
#
loop_
_entity_poly.entity_id
_entity_poly.type
_entity_poly.pdbx_seq_one_letter_code
_entity_poly.pdbx_strand_id
1 'polypeptide(L)'
;MGSRPPRARPRRPRRLALSALALTCAAAMAPAAGAAAEACPGAGTGACPYTSAQLIGERAEGVLRFPEAVAVDASGDVYVADQLGYVVQKFSAEGQFELAWGSYGGGPGQFGPVGGIAVDAAGDVYVVDSSHDRIERFGPDGEYLGAWGSRGSALGEFNFGSSQNPGQPPGGAIAVSGQHVYVADSGNDRIERFNLEGGEAIAWGSRGAGPGQFSYPRGVAANESEVIVSDTDNHRLEEFSPEGVFQAQGGSQGDGPGQFGYPYGVALDAQGDVYVADDANDRVVKLTPQLSFAGAWGGAGAKPGQLQFPRALAADAAGETYVADTANDRIEVFSPTGEYERTIGTPALGAGELTAPRGVAIDPTGRLLVSDTAVNRIEAFAPAGDAFAEEWRLDGGVPSSAGFTPASGFAAPAGIAVDPHGSVFVADEAHERIVRLWGEGAFLSELGGPSAVGGATLADADALAVGGAFDETFVADAGHNRVLVYSDEGALLAKWGAGEADGAAGSGPGAFDHPEGVALAPSGDVYVADTGNNRVVELSPGGAFIAAWGSRGTANGRFNSPSALAVSEAGDVYVLDSENNRVQEFSASGRFLAKWGLRGTGAGEFSQPRALAIGCEGDVYVADTNNNRVQRFTLATPATSGVCLAPGTWPPPLNIAPSVHLTLQRSRGVLARRALVLAVSCVRSCSVLVEGTLSLRHGRGGAVALTSAARALPAATSVRLRLLVGARALRRLRRELGRHRGLEARVTVVAAGPTNVRTTVIQSFLVTR
;
A
#
# COMPACT_ATOMS: atom_id res chain seq x y z
N MET A 1 -40.16 69.11 -51.96
CA MET A 1 -40.57 68.52 -53.23
C MET A 1 -40.01 67.05 -53.24
N GLY A 2 -40.75 66.14 -52.95
CA GLY A 2 -41.57 65.24 -53.69
C GLY A 2 -40.70 64.09 -54.10
N SER A 3 -40.92 62.81 -53.98
CA SER A 3 -42.13 61.99 -53.90
C SER A 3 -41.75 60.54 -53.52
N ARG A 4 -42.54 59.89 -52.68
CA ARG A 4 -42.71 58.45 -52.59
C ARG A 4 -43.47 57.96 -53.82
N PRO A 5 -43.56 56.66 -54.20
CA PRO A 5 -43.85 55.42 -53.46
C PRO A 5 -43.34 54.14 -54.19
N PRO A 6 -43.92 52.95 -54.08
CA PRO A 6 -44.76 52.32 -53.04
C PRO A 6 -44.33 50.90 -52.63
N ARG A 7 -45.01 50.38 -51.62
CA ARG A 7 -45.03 49.05 -51.03
C ARG A 7 -45.50 47.94 -52.00
N ALA A 8 -44.98 46.72 -51.83
CA ALA A 8 -45.71 45.49 -52.16
C ALA A 8 -45.53 44.46 -51.03
N ARG A 9 -46.65 43.92 -50.57
CA ARG A 9 -46.85 42.86 -49.57
C ARG A 9 -47.06 41.50 -50.25
N PRO A 10 -47.28 40.43 -49.52
CA PRO A 10 -46.49 39.20 -49.44
C PRO A 10 -47.19 37.99 -50.08
N ARG A 11 -46.48 36.85 -50.25
CA ARG A 11 -47.12 35.55 -50.43
C ARG A 11 -46.39 34.48 -49.55
N ARG A 12 -47.16 33.90 -48.60
CA ARG A 12 -46.88 32.59 -48.04
C ARG A 12 -47.17 31.51 -49.08
N PRO A 13 -46.43 30.40 -49.08
CA PRO A 13 -47.15 29.11 -49.08
C PRO A 13 -46.56 28.04 -48.14
N ARG A 14 -47.50 27.33 -47.62
CA ARG A 14 -47.61 25.85 -47.40
C ARG A 14 -46.58 25.12 -46.58
N ARG A 15 -47.08 24.64 -45.48
CA ARG A 15 -46.56 23.55 -44.65
C ARG A 15 -46.40 22.26 -45.48
N LEU A 16 -45.22 21.61 -45.36
CA LEU A 16 -45.05 20.20 -45.56
C LEU A 16 -44.38 19.66 -44.29
N ALA A 17 -45.10 18.75 -43.63
CA ALA A 17 -44.62 17.99 -42.49
C ALA A 17 -43.58 16.98 -43.00
N LEU A 18 -42.37 16.97 -42.41
CA LEU A 18 -41.44 15.86 -42.43
C LEU A 18 -41.07 15.52 -41.00
N SER A 19 -41.34 14.28 -40.68
CA SER A 19 -41.03 13.58 -39.44
C SER A 19 -39.54 13.72 -39.08
N ALA A 20 -39.28 14.22 -37.87
CA ALA A 20 -37.95 14.22 -37.26
C ALA A 20 -37.61 12.80 -36.77
N LEU A 21 -36.65 12.16 -37.42
CA LEU A 21 -35.89 11.06 -36.86
C LEU A 21 -34.80 11.67 -35.98
N ALA A 22 -34.94 11.50 -34.68
CA ALA A 22 -33.90 11.88 -33.73
C ALA A 22 -32.76 10.85 -33.86
N LEU A 23 -31.66 11.23 -34.51
CA LEU A 23 -30.37 10.57 -34.40
C LEU A 23 -29.65 11.24 -33.23
N THR A 24 -29.58 10.52 -32.12
CA THR A 24 -28.65 10.84 -31.03
C THR A 24 -27.24 10.55 -31.51
N CYS A 25 -26.49 11.56 -31.92
CA CYS A 25 -25.05 11.50 -32.01
C CYS A 25 -24.52 11.56 -30.57
N ALA A 26 -24.10 10.42 -30.05
CA ALA A 26 -23.10 10.40 -28.97
C ALA A 26 -21.81 10.97 -29.58
N ALA A 27 -21.52 12.22 -29.27
CA ALA A 27 -20.18 12.76 -29.49
C ALA A 27 -19.24 12.09 -28.49
N ALA A 28 -18.50 11.08 -28.96
CA ALA A 28 -17.28 10.70 -28.30
C ALA A 28 -16.38 11.96 -28.28
N MET A 29 -16.17 12.54 -27.11
CA MET A 29 -15.11 13.51 -26.92
C MET A 29 -13.79 12.78 -27.15
N ALA A 30 -13.22 12.96 -28.31
CA ALA A 30 -11.80 12.69 -28.52
C ALA A 30 -11.01 13.62 -27.57
N PRO A 31 -9.97 13.14 -26.90
CA PRO A 31 -9.13 14.02 -26.09
C PRO A 31 -8.58 15.12 -27.00
N ALA A 32 -8.66 16.34 -26.54
CA ALA A 32 -8.15 17.51 -27.26
C ALA A 32 -6.65 17.32 -27.49
N ALA A 33 -6.29 17.03 -28.73
CA ALA A 33 -4.90 17.14 -29.16
C ALA A 33 -4.52 18.64 -29.18
N GLY A 34 -3.60 19.02 -28.30
CA GLY A 34 -2.98 20.34 -28.39
C GLY A 34 -2.77 21.07 -27.06
N ALA A 35 -2.36 20.39 -25.98
CA ALA A 35 -1.60 21.08 -24.95
C ALA A 35 -0.18 21.27 -25.49
N ALA A 36 0.29 22.53 -25.56
CA ALA A 36 1.70 22.83 -25.78
C ALA A 36 2.53 22.03 -24.79
N ALA A 37 3.66 21.47 -25.23
CA ALA A 37 4.56 20.72 -24.39
C ALA A 37 4.85 21.53 -23.13
N GLU A 38 4.23 21.15 -22.01
CA GLU A 38 4.50 21.75 -20.72
C GLU A 38 5.98 21.54 -20.40
N ALA A 39 6.64 22.58 -19.93
CA ALA A 39 8.04 22.52 -19.60
C ALA A 39 8.26 21.42 -18.57
N CYS A 40 9.13 20.46 -18.85
CA CYS A 40 9.45 19.34 -17.97
C CYS A 40 9.72 19.81 -16.54
N PRO A 41 8.91 19.43 -15.55
CA PRO A 41 9.17 19.81 -14.17
C PRO A 41 10.59 19.39 -13.77
N GLY A 42 11.38 20.35 -13.25
CA GLY A 42 12.72 20.09 -12.74
C GLY A 42 13.86 19.89 -13.76
N ALA A 43 13.58 19.83 -15.05
CA ALA A 43 14.65 19.66 -16.09
C ALA A 43 15.56 20.88 -16.25
N GLY A 44 15.18 22.05 -15.74
CA GLY A 44 15.92 23.27 -15.90
C GLY A 44 15.87 23.81 -17.34
N THR A 45 17.02 24.27 -17.89
CA THR A 45 17.10 24.78 -19.27
C THR A 45 17.41 23.72 -20.34
N GLY A 46 17.49 22.44 -19.93
CA GLY A 46 17.73 21.32 -20.85
C GLY A 46 16.48 20.91 -21.63
N ALA A 47 16.65 20.12 -22.69
CA ALA A 47 15.53 19.45 -23.34
C ALA A 47 14.88 18.48 -22.37
N CYS A 48 13.55 18.30 -22.50
CA CYS A 48 12.82 17.32 -21.70
C CYS A 48 13.32 15.91 -22.02
N PRO A 49 13.73 15.10 -21.01
CA PRO A 49 14.20 13.75 -21.26
C PRO A 49 13.05 12.77 -21.55
N TYR A 50 11.80 13.16 -21.35
CA TYR A 50 10.62 12.35 -21.69
C TYR A 50 9.64 13.12 -22.59
N THR A 51 8.81 12.39 -23.33
CA THR A 51 7.79 12.93 -24.24
C THR A 51 6.40 12.95 -23.64
N SER A 52 6.14 12.08 -22.67
CA SER A 52 4.87 12.00 -21.94
C SER A 52 5.09 11.46 -20.54
N ALA A 53 4.22 11.87 -19.61
CA ALA A 53 4.07 11.30 -18.28
C ALA A 53 2.63 10.82 -18.12
N GLN A 54 2.45 9.55 -17.78
CA GLN A 54 1.16 8.92 -17.53
C GLN A 54 1.05 8.57 -16.05
N LEU A 55 -0.12 8.78 -15.48
CA LEU A 55 -0.43 8.48 -14.08
C LEU A 55 -1.18 7.14 -14.01
N ILE A 56 -0.77 6.26 -13.10
CA ILE A 56 -1.28 4.89 -12.94
C ILE A 56 -1.65 4.67 -11.48
N GLY A 57 -2.82 4.08 -11.23
CA GLY A 57 -3.29 3.82 -9.87
C GLY A 57 -3.75 5.08 -9.15
N GLU A 58 -3.99 6.17 -9.90
CA GLU A 58 -4.66 7.35 -9.34
C GLU A 58 -6.03 6.96 -8.82
N ARG A 59 -6.40 7.64 -7.76
CA ARG A 59 -7.65 7.45 -7.08
C ARG A 59 -8.84 7.63 -8.01
N ALA A 60 -9.77 6.68 -8.00
CA ALA A 60 -11.06 6.87 -8.63
C ALA A 60 -11.85 7.96 -7.89
N GLU A 61 -12.63 8.73 -8.64
CA GLU A 61 -13.50 9.76 -8.10
C GLU A 61 -14.52 9.15 -7.11
N GLY A 62 -14.69 9.76 -5.93
CA GLY A 62 -15.64 9.31 -4.92
C GLY A 62 -15.14 8.19 -4.00
N VAL A 63 -13.87 7.79 -4.09
CA VAL A 63 -13.25 6.84 -3.15
C VAL A 63 -12.80 7.57 -1.89
N LEU A 64 -13.20 7.07 -0.74
CA LEU A 64 -12.82 7.58 0.56
C LEU A 64 -11.72 6.73 1.19
N ARG A 65 -10.79 7.38 1.89
CA ARG A 65 -9.70 6.73 2.62
C ARG A 65 -9.58 7.34 4.01
N PHE A 66 -10.14 6.67 4.98
CA PHE A 66 -10.15 7.15 6.35
C PHE A 66 -10.85 8.51 6.48
N PRO A 67 -12.16 8.60 6.14
CA PRO A 67 -12.92 9.84 6.29
C PRO A 67 -12.95 10.24 7.77
N GLU A 68 -12.34 11.38 8.10
CA GLU A 68 -12.20 11.85 9.48
C GLU A 68 -13.35 12.80 9.87
N ALA A 69 -13.87 13.56 8.91
CA ALA A 69 -14.95 14.51 9.17
C ALA A 69 -15.93 14.62 8.00
N VAL A 70 -17.16 14.96 8.30
CA VAL A 70 -18.26 15.15 7.35
C VAL A 70 -19.09 16.36 7.72
N ALA A 71 -19.51 17.12 6.70
CA ALA A 71 -20.46 18.22 6.81
C ALA A 71 -21.51 18.14 5.70
N VAL A 72 -22.69 18.70 5.93
CA VAL A 72 -23.79 18.73 4.95
C VAL A 72 -24.28 20.17 4.85
N ASP A 73 -24.44 20.66 3.61
CA ASP A 73 -24.98 21.99 3.37
C ASP A 73 -26.51 22.01 3.29
N ALA A 74 -27.08 23.20 3.12
CA ALA A 74 -28.54 23.38 3.03
C ALA A 74 -29.18 22.72 1.79
N SER A 75 -28.39 22.37 0.77
CA SER A 75 -28.83 21.66 -0.43
C SER A 75 -28.84 20.14 -0.25
N GLY A 76 -28.22 19.65 0.83
CA GLY A 76 -27.98 18.24 1.11
C GLY A 76 -26.67 17.73 0.51
N ASP A 77 -25.84 18.60 -0.07
CA ASP A 77 -24.52 18.20 -0.58
C ASP A 77 -23.59 17.85 0.59
N VAL A 78 -22.84 16.77 0.45
CA VAL A 78 -22.02 16.16 1.50
C VAL A 78 -20.55 16.45 1.24
N TYR A 79 -19.89 17.07 2.19
CA TYR A 79 -18.46 17.39 2.17
C TYR A 79 -17.72 16.47 3.13
N VAL A 80 -16.70 15.77 2.65
CA VAL A 80 -15.95 14.79 3.42
C VAL A 80 -14.48 15.18 3.46
N ALA A 81 -13.93 15.35 4.66
CA ALA A 81 -12.49 15.51 4.87
C ALA A 81 -11.83 14.12 4.93
N ASP A 82 -11.12 13.79 3.88
CA ASP A 82 -10.48 12.50 3.67
C ASP A 82 -9.02 12.55 4.13
N GLN A 83 -8.76 11.96 5.31
CA GLN A 83 -7.49 12.12 6.01
C GLN A 83 -6.31 11.53 5.25
N LEU A 84 -6.42 10.28 4.76
CA LEU A 84 -5.35 9.61 4.03
C LEU A 84 -5.34 9.97 2.54
N GLY A 85 -6.42 10.59 2.05
CA GLY A 85 -6.47 11.19 0.73
C GLY A 85 -5.87 12.59 0.68
N TYR A 86 -5.74 13.26 1.82
CA TYR A 86 -5.32 14.67 1.91
C TYR A 86 -6.16 15.61 1.05
N VAL A 87 -7.45 15.33 0.93
CA VAL A 87 -8.40 16.08 0.10
C VAL A 87 -9.72 16.28 0.84
N VAL A 88 -10.48 17.26 0.39
CA VAL A 88 -11.91 17.34 0.65
C VAL A 88 -12.64 16.80 -0.58
N GLN A 89 -13.64 15.96 -0.40
CA GLN A 89 -14.51 15.47 -1.46
C GLN A 89 -15.93 15.97 -1.24
N LYS A 90 -16.56 16.42 -2.34
CA LYS A 90 -17.97 16.83 -2.38
C LYS A 90 -18.78 15.77 -3.11
N PHE A 91 -19.93 15.43 -2.53
CA PHE A 91 -20.93 14.51 -3.10
C PHE A 91 -22.30 15.21 -3.11
N SER A 92 -23.14 14.91 -4.10
CA SER A 92 -24.52 15.34 -4.07
C SER A 92 -25.31 14.70 -2.94
N ALA A 93 -26.53 15.19 -2.69
CA ALA A 93 -27.45 14.60 -1.70
C ALA A 93 -27.74 13.11 -1.95
N GLU A 94 -27.68 12.65 -3.21
CA GLU A 94 -27.84 11.23 -3.59
C GLU A 94 -26.55 10.43 -3.44
N GLY A 95 -25.43 11.04 -3.01
CA GLY A 95 -24.14 10.41 -2.82
C GLY A 95 -23.31 10.26 -4.09
N GLN A 96 -23.61 11.01 -5.16
CA GLN A 96 -22.78 11.03 -6.35
C GLN A 96 -21.61 11.98 -6.17
N PHE A 97 -20.41 11.51 -6.51
CA PHE A 97 -19.22 12.36 -6.48
C PHE A 97 -19.37 13.56 -7.43
N GLU A 98 -19.00 14.74 -6.96
CA GLU A 98 -19.07 15.98 -7.74
C GLU A 98 -17.69 16.61 -7.93
N LEU A 99 -16.90 16.72 -6.86
CA LEU A 99 -15.66 17.49 -6.84
C LEU A 99 -14.73 17.02 -5.73
N ALA A 100 -13.41 17.14 -5.95
CA ALA A 100 -12.42 17.04 -4.89
C ALA A 100 -11.37 18.15 -5.03
N TRP A 101 -10.85 18.61 -3.90
CA TRP A 101 -9.73 19.55 -3.87
C TRP A 101 -8.81 19.28 -2.69
N GLY A 102 -7.60 19.80 -2.77
CA GLY A 102 -6.55 19.59 -1.79
C GLY A 102 -5.45 18.65 -2.30
N SER A 103 -4.38 18.60 -1.55
CA SER A 103 -3.26 17.67 -1.75
C SER A 103 -2.36 17.69 -0.53
N TYR A 104 -1.50 16.70 -0.38
CA TYR A 104 -0.52 16.69 0.72
C TYR A 104 0.44 17.89 0.66
N GLY A 105 0.58 18.63 1.75
CA GLY A 105 1.54 19.73 1.87
C GLY A 105 1.14 20.78 2.87
N GLY A 106 1.93 21.86 2.98
CA GLY A 106 1.70 22.99 3.91
C GLY A 106 1.43 24.32 3.21
N GLY A 107 1.26 24.35 1.89
CA GLY A 107 0.88 25.52 1.12
C GLY A 107 -0.63 25.82 1.22
N PRO A 108 -1.09 26.95 0.63
CA PRO A 108 -2.51 27.23 0.49
C PRO A 108 -3.25 26.12 -0.26
N GLY A 109 -4.34 25.59 0.30
CA GLY A 109 -5.11 24.50 -0.27
C GLY A 109 -4.41 23.16 -0.23
N GLN A 110 -3.35 23.01 0.56
CA GLN A 110 -2.68 21.75 0.82
C GLN A 110 -2.86 21.36 2.28
N PHE A 111 -3.10 20.07 2.53
CA PHE A 111 -3.37 19.53 3.86
C PHE A 111 -2.31 18.55 4.32
N GLY A 112 -2.11 18.45 5.64
CA GLY A 112 -1.70 17.21 6.25
C GLY A 112 -2.92 16.41 6.72
N PRO A 113 -2.81 15.59 7.78
CA PRO A 113 -3.98 15.00 8.43
C PRO A 113 -5.00 16.08 8.84
N VAL A 114 -6.23 15.95 8.33
CA VAL A 114 -7.37 16.83 8.63
C VAL A 114 -8.12 16.36 9.86
N GLY A 115 -8.70 17.27 10.65
CA GLY A 115 -9.42 16.92 11.88
C GLY A 115 -10.90 17.23 11.84
N GLY A 116 -11.33 18.26 11.10
CA GLY A 116 -12.72 18.69 11.06
C GLY A 116 -13.07 19.43 9.78
N ILE A 117 -14.37 19.44 9.45
CA ILE A 117 -14.93 20.20 8.33
C ILE A 117 -16.28 20.78 8.72
N ALA A 118 -16.58 21.98 8.26
CA ALA A 118 -17.90 22.60 8.39
C ALA A 118 -18.20 23.44 7.15
N VAL A 119 -19.47 23.68 6.90
CA VAL A 119 -19.95 24.51 5.79
C VAL A 119 -20.90 25.56 6.32
N ASP A 120 -20.77 26.81 5.82
CA ASP A 120 -21.66 27.91 6.20
C ASP A 120 -22.88 28.02 5.25
N ALA A 121 -23.79 28.96 5.57
CA ALA A 121 -24.99 29.16 4.78
C ALA A 121 -24.74 29.74 3.37
N ALA A 122 -23.53 30.23 3.08
CA ALA A 122 -23.11 30.67 1.75
C ALA A 122 -22.51 29.54 0.93
N GLY A 123 -22.23 28.39 1.56
CA GLY A 123 -21.55 27.21 0.97
C GLY A 123 -20.04 27.28 1.14
N ASP A 124 -19.49 28.23 1.88
CA ASP A 124 -18.05 28.26 2.14
C ASP A 124 -17.68 27.16 3.12
N VAL A 125 -16.59 26.46 2.81
CA VAL A 125 -16.11 25.27 3.51
C VAL A 125 -14.91 25.60 4.38
N TYR A 126 -14.97 25.20 5.64
CA TYR A 126 -13.92 25.43 6.64
C TYR A 126 -13.29 24.08 7.02
N VAL A 127 -11.99 23.95 6.88
CA VAL A 127 -11.24 22.70 7.09
C VAL A 127 -10.19 22.89 8.18
N VAL A 128 -10.17 22.00 9.16
CA VAL A 128 -9.11 21.94 10.18
C VAL A 128 -7.94 21.17 9.62
N ASP A 129 -6.85 21.84 9.26
CA ASP A 129 -5.56 21.24 8.95
C ASP A 129 -4.79 21.00 10.24
N SER A 130 -5.05 19.85 10.87
CA SER A 130 -4.55 19.54 12.21
C SER A 130 -3.02 19.41 12.27
N SER A 131 -2.38 19.07 11.18
CA SER A 131 -0.92 18.93 11.13
C SER A 131 -0.19 20.27 11.08
N HIS A 132 -0.85 21.30 10.60
CA HIS A 132 -0.29 22.66 10.49
C HIS A 132 -0.91 23.63 11.50
N ASP A 133 -1.78 23.14 12.39
CA ASP A 133 -2.45 23.91 13.45
C ASP A 133 -3.13 25.18 12.90
N ARG A 134 -3.93 25.00 11.81
CA ARG A 134 -4.63 26.11 11.13
C ARG A 134 -6.01 25.71 10.62
N ILE A 135 -6.83 26.69 10.33
CA ILE A 135 -8.10 26.56 9.62
C ILE A 135 -7.92 27.10 8.22
N GLU A 136 -8.33 26.36 7.20
CA GLU A 136 -8.40 26.84 5.82
C GLU A 136 -9.86 27.01 5.38
N ARG A 137 -10.16 28.09 4.65
CA ARG A 137 -11.48 28.40 4.10
C ARG A 137 -11.47 28.32 2.58
N PHE A 138 -12.50 27.69 2.03
CA PHE A 138 -12.70 27.50 0.59
C PHE A 138 -14.10 27.93 0.21
N GLY A 139 -14.29 28.34 -1.05
CA GLY A 139 -15.61 28.47 -1.66
C GLY A 139 -16.25 27.12 -1.95
N PRO A 140 -17.54 27.11 -2.34
CA PRO A 140 -18.28 25.86 -2.62
C PRO A 140 -17.71 25.04 -3.77
N ASP A 141 -16.91 25.64 -4.65
CA ASP A 141 -16.22 24.99 -5.77
C ASP A 141 -14.75 24.64 -5.43
N GLY A 142 -14.37 24.67 -4.15
CA GLY A 142 -13.01 24.36 -3.70
C GLY A 142 -11.99 25.48 -3.93
N GLU A 143 -12.40 26.69 -4.32
CA GLU A 143 -11.50 27.84 -4.44
C GLU A 143 -10.97 28.26 -3.06
N TYR A 144 -9.64 28.31 -2.92
CA TYR A 144 -9.01 28.76 -1.66
C TYR A 144 -9.28 30.24 -1.39
N LEU A 145 -9.91 30.54 -0.26
CA LEU A 145 -10.27 31.88 0.15
C LEU A 145 -9.35 32.49 1.22
N GLY A 146 -8.73 31.64 2.06
CA GLY A 146 -7.86 32.12 3.12
C GLY A 146 -7.59 31.08 4.20
N ALA A 147 -6.72 31.43 5.15
CA ALA A 147 -6.44 30.62 6.32
C ALA A 147 -6.08 31.49 7.52
N TRP A 148 -6.32 30.93 8.73
CA TRP A 148 -5.85 31.53 9.98
C TRP A 148 -5.43 30.44 10.97
N GLY A 149 -4.69 30.83 12.00
CA GLY A 149 -4.15 29.95 13.01
C GLY A 149 -2.68 29.63 12.80
N SER A 150 -2.07 29.15 13.84
CA SER A 150 -0.68 28.64 13.88
C SER A 150 -0.49 27.92 15.20
N ARG A 151 0.53 27.08 15.27
CA ARG A 151 0.82 26.31 16.47
C ARG A 151 1.10 27.19 17.69
N GLY A 152 0.36 26.99 18.78
CA GLY A 152 0.57 27.69 20.03
C GLY A 152 -0.59 27.54 21.02
N SER A 153 -0.65 28.43 22.01
CA SER A 153 -1.69 28.47 23.04
C SER A 153 -2.27 29.89 23.28
N ALA A 154 -1.79 30.88 22.55
CA ALA A 154 -2.41 32.19 22.58
C ALA A 154 -3.77 32.16 21.86
N LEU A 155 -4.56 33.20 22.02
CA LEU A 155 -5.84 33.34 21.34
C LEU A 155 -5.63 33.39 19.81
N GLY A 156 -6.29 32.53 19.07
CA GLY A 156 -6.10 32.36 17.63
C GLY A 156 -4.89 31.49 17.23
N GLU A 157 -4.18 30.91 18.21
CA GLU A 157 -3.21 29.84 17.98
C GLU A 157 -3.81 28.51 18.43
N PHE A 158 -3.47 27.42 17.75
CA PHE A 158 -4.04 26.10 18.00
C PHE A 158 -2.99 25.07 18.38
N ASN A 159 -3.41 24.02 19.06
CA ASN A 159 -2.67 22.79 19.29
C ASN A 159 -3.62 21.61 19.09
N PHE A 160 -3.72 21.10 17.87
CA PHE A 160 -4.57 19.96 17.58
C PHE A 160 -3.95 18.61 17.93
N GLY A 161 -2.70 18.60 18.44
CA GLY A 161 -2.08 17.42 19.05
C GLY A 161 -1.54 16.37 18.09
N SER A 162 -1.42 16.67 16.80
CA SER A 162 -1.06 15.72 15.74
C SER A 162 0.39 15.18 15.77
N SER A 163 1.30 15.78 16.54
CA SER A 163 2.74 15.48 16.41
C SER A 163 3.41 14.82 17.61
N GLN A 164 2.73 14.60 18.73
CA GLN A 164 3.40 14.18 19.97
C GLN A 164 3.00 12.78 20.50
N ASN A 165 1.94 12.16 19.99
CA ASN A 165 1.57 10.79 20.34
C ASN A 165 1.30 9.97 19.07
N PRO A 166 2.27 9.14 18.62
CA PRO A 166 2.04 8.21 17.53
C PRO A 166 0.89 7.25 17.93
N GLY A 167 -0.21 7.27 17.17
CA GLY A 167 -1.36 6.41 17.40
C GLY A 167 -2.61 7.10 17.96
N GLN A 168 -2.54 8.38 18.31
CA GLN A 168 -3.77 9.15 18.53
C GLN A 168 -4.21 9.86 17.25
N PRO A 169 -5.52 9.84 16.92
CA PRO A 169 -6.04 10.57 15.77
C PRO A 169 -5.82 12.07 15.95
N PRO A 170 -5.71 12.84 14.85
CA PRO A 170 -5.62 14.28 14.92
C PRO A 170 -6.79 14.84 15.69
N GLY A 171 -6.55 15.90 16.48
CA GLY A 171 -7.61 16.65 17.13
C GLY A 171 -8.11 17.79 16.25
N GLY A 172 -9.07 18.51 16.77
CA GLY A 172 -9.62 19.70 16.13
C GLY A 172 -10.93 19.40 15.39
N ALA A 173 -12.04 19.84 15.96
CA ALA A 173 -13.32 19.88 15.28
C ALA A 173 -13.73 21.33 15.03
N ILE A 174 -14.66 21.53 14.10
CA ILE A 174 -15.13 22.84 13.69
C ILE A 174 -16.63 22.81 13.46
N ALA A 175 -17.32 23.86 13.87
CA ALA A 175 -18.72 24.10 13.55
C ALA A 175 -18.93 25.54 13.14
N VAL A 176 -19.90 25.75 12.26
CA VAL A 176 -20.31 27.12 11.83
C VAL A 176 -21.77 27.34 12.17
N SER A 177 -22.07 28.44 12.82
CA SER A 177 -23.44 28.87 13.08
C SER A 177 -23.58 30.37 12.94
N GLY A 178 -24.49 30.80 12.10
CA GLY A 178 -24.72 32.22 11.79
C GLY A 178 -23.45 32.91 11.25
N GLN A 179 -22.89 33.83 12.02
CA GLN A 179 -21.64 34.55 11.67
C GLN A 179 -20.42 34.08 12.46
N HIS A 180 -20.50 32.92 13.09
CA HIS A 180 -19.46 32.43 13.98
C HIS A 180 -18.94 31.05 13.59
N VAL A 181 -17.62 30.89 13.74
CA VAL A 181 -16.89 29.61 13.62
C VAL A 181 -16.43 29.20 15.00
N TYR A 182 -16.76 27.97 15.42
CA TYR A 182 -16.37 27.40 16.69
C TYR A 182 -15.34 26.28 16.42
N VAL A 183 -14.24 26.30 17.15
CA VAL A 183 -13.14 25.36 16.95
C VAL A 183 -12.79 24.67 18.27
N ALA A 184 -12.79 23.35 18.29
CA ALA A 184 -12.27 22.57 19.41
C ALA A 184 -10.73 22.51 19.30
N ASP A 185 -10.04 23.29 20.12
CA ASP A 185 -8.60 23.32 20.26
C ASP A 185 -8.15 22.24 21.25
N SER A 186 -8.18 20.99 20.77
CA SER A 186 -8.17 19.76 21.59
C SER A 186 -6.97 19.65 22.52
N GLY A 187 -5.77 19.95 22.06
CA GLY A 187 -4.55 19.87 22.87
C GLY A 187 -4.32 21.03 23.83
N ASN A 188 -5.12 22.12 23.69
CA ASN A 188 -5.16 23.22 24.66
C ASN A 188 -6.38 23.13 25.60
N ASP A 189 -7.18 22.06 25.49
CA ASP A 189 -8.37 21.81 26.32
C ASP A 189 -9.36 23.00 26.36
N ARG A 190 -9.68 23.58 25.20
CA ARG A 190 -10.55 24.76 25.07
C ARG A 190 -11.35 24.76 23.78
N ILE A 191 -12.37 25.64 23.73
CA ILE A 191 -13.07 26.01 22.50
C ILE A 191 -12.70 27.44 22.16
N GLU A 192 -12.45 27.72 20.88
CA GLU A 192 -12.30 29.08 20.37
C GLU A 192 -13.44 29.43 19.40
N ARG A 193 -13.95 30.65 19.46
CA ARG A 193 -14.94 31.20 18.53
C ARG A 193 -14.37 32.36 17.76
N PHE A 194 -14.63 32.41 16.47
CA PHE A 194 -14.20 33.43 15.52
C PHE A 194 -15.39 33.94 14.71
N ASN A 195 -15.25 35.08 14.04
CA ASN A 195 -16.13 35.42 12.91
C ASN A 195 -15.73 34.57 11.66
N LEU A 196 -16.50 34.65 10.57
CA LEU A 196 -16.28 33.84 9.34
C LEU A 196 -14.94 34.14 8.64
N GLU A 197 -14.26 35.23 8.96
CA GLU A 197 -12.95 35.59 8.42
C GLU A 197 -11.78 35.25 9.39
N GLY A 198 -12.07 34.56 10.51
CA GLY A 198 -11.06 34.21 11.50
C GLY A 198 -10.66 35.32 12.47
N GLY A 199 -11.42 36.41 12.52
CA GLY A 199 -11.26 37.52 13.45
C GLY A 199 -12.16 37.41 14.69
N GLU A 200 -12.13 38.42 15.56
CA GLU A 200 -12.99 38.57 16.74
C GLU A 200 -12.94 37.36 17.69
N ALA A 201 -11.75 36.79 17.91
CA ALA A 201 -11.57 35.57 18.66
C ALA A 201 -11.92 35.72 20.16
N ILE A 202 -12.68 34.75 20.68
CA ILE A 202 -12.86 34.52 22.13
C ILE A 202 -12.59 33.02 22.41
N ALA A 203 -12.23 32.71 23.67
CA ALA A 203 -12.02 31.32 24.05
C ALA A 203 -12.58 31.03 25.44
N TRP A 204 -13.01 29.79 25.66
CA TRP A 204 -13.40 29.27 26.97
C TRP A 204 -12.97 27.80 27.13
N GLY A 205 -12.91 27.35 28.36
CA GLY A 205 -12.45 26.03 28.73
C GLY A 205 -11.06 26.07 29.34
N SER A 206 -10.70 24.97 29.98
CA SER A 206 -9.38 24.70 30.49
C SER A 206 -9.30 23.23 30.92
N ARG A 207 -8.13 22.67 31.00
CA ARG A 207 -7.96 21.27 31.37
C ARG A 207 -8.58 20.92 32.71
N GLY A 208 -9.43 19.87 32.72
CA GLY A 208 -10.07 19.38 33.94
C GLY A 208 -11.32 18.54 33.68
N ALA A 209 -12.07 18.21 34.75
CA ALA A 209 -13.31 17.47 34.69
C ALA A 209 -14.48 18.20 35.39
N GLY A 210 -14.28 19.46 35.81
CA GLY A 210 -15.35 20.30 36.34
C GLY A 210 -16.21 20.90 35.22
N PRO A 211 -17.37 21.51 35.58
CA PRO A 211 -18.19 22.23 34.60
C PRO A 211 -17.40 23.32 33.86
N GLY A 212 -17.46 23.31 32.52
CA GLY A 212 -16.69 24.23 31.66
C GLY A 212 -15.18 23.94 31.60
N GLN A 213 -14.76 22.76 32.03
CA GLN A 213 -13.40 22.25 31.87
C GLN A 213 -13.41 21.03 30.94
N PHE A 214 -12.39 20.84 30.13
CA PHE A 214 -12.30 19.79 29.15
C PHE A 214 -11.07 18.88 29.37
N SER A 215 -11.14 17.68 28.83
CA SER A 215 -10.00 16.82 28.60
C SER A 215 -10.05 16.33 27.14
N TYR A 216 -9.25 16.96 26.30
CA TYR A 216 -9.12 16.65 24.90
C TYR A 216 -10.47 16.68 24.15
N PRO A 217 -11.17 17.84 24.06
CA PRO A 217 -12.45 17.96 23.35
C PRO A 217 -12.24 17.70 21.86
N ARG A 218 -13.04 16.80 21.25
CA ARG A 218 -12.88 16.38 19.84
C ARG A 218 -14.06 16.71 18.94
N GLY A 219 -15.18 17.10 19.50
CA GLY A 219 -16.36 17.48 18.74
C GLY A 219 -16.92 18.80 19.23
N VAL A 220 -17.42 19.59 18.31
CA VAL A 220 -18.20 20.80 18.59
C VAL A 220 -19.32 20.91 17.57
N ALA A 221 -20.53 21.20 18.06
CA ALA A 221 -21.67 21.55 17.24
C ALA A 221 -22.31 22.82 17.80
N ALA A 222 -22.88 23.66 16.95
CA ALA A 222 -23.46 24.94 17.36
C ALA A 222 -24.70 25.26 16.54
N ASN A 223 -25.67 25.89 17.20
CA ASN A 223 -26.76 26.58 16.57
C ASN A 223 -26.84 28.03 17.12
N GLU A 224 -27.86 28.78 16.80
CA GLU A 224 -28.01 30.21 17.26
C GLU A 224 -28.14 30.34 18.78
N SER A 225 -28.50 29.28 19.51
CA SER A 225 -28.83 29.33 20.95
C SER A 225 -27.84 28.57 21.83
N GLU A 226 -27.12 27.61 21.29
CA GLU A 226 -26.28 26.66 22.07
C GLU A 226 -25.06 26.15 21.32
N VAL A 227 -24.03 25.76 22.08
CA VAL A 227 -22.84 25.08 21.62
C VAL A 227 -22.67 23.79 22.42
N ILE A 228 -22.64 22.65 21.75
CA ILE A 228 -22.42 21.35 22.36
C ILE A 228 -20.99 20.91 22.08
N VAL A 229 -20.30 20.46 23.12
CA VAL A 229 -18.91 20.02 23.04
C VAL A 229 -18.80 18.58 23.53
N SER A 230 -18.16 17.70 22.77
CA SER A 230 -17.78 16.40 23.27
C SER A 230 -16.46 16.50 24.04
N ASP A 231 -16.53 16.31 25.34
CA ASP A 231 -15.41 16.26 26.28
C ASP A 231 -14.92 14.82 26.36
N THR A 232 -14.18 14.42 25.34
CA THR A 232 -13.94 13.04 24.93
C THR A 232 -13.31 12.17 26.02
N ASP A 233 -12.21 12.62 26.63
CA ASP A 233 -11.51 11.83 27.66
C ASP A 233 -12.24 11.87 29.02
N ASN A 234 -13.20 12.77 29.19
CA ASN A 234 -14.13 12.78 30.33
C ASN A 234 -15.44 12.00 30.06
N HIS A 235 -15.61 11.42 28.86
CA HIS A 235 -16.75 10.60 28.44
C HIS A 235 -18.11 11.29 28.62
N ARG A 236 -18.19 12.59 28.28
CA ARG A 236 -19.39 13.41 28.48
C ARG A 236 -19.56 14.45 27.37
N LEU A 237 -20.73 15.08 27.36
CA LEU A 237 -20.99 16.30 26.61
C LEU A 237 -21.14 17.48 27.56
N GLU A 238 -20.75 18.65 27.11
CA GLU A 238 -21.03 19.92 27.79
C GLU A 238 -21.74 20.89 26.84
N GLU A 239 -22.75 21.60 27.39
CA GLU A 239 -23.55 22.61 26.69
C GLU A 239 -23.18 23.99 27.18
N PHE A 240 -23.04 24.94 26.22
CA PHE A 240 -22.71 26.34 26.46
C PHE A 240 -23.62 27.25 25.67
N SER A 241 -23.76 28.51 26.14
CA SER A 241 -24.28 29.58 25.27
C SER A 241 -23.28 29.90 24.15
N PRO A 242 -23.70 30.59 23.07
CA PRO A 242 -22.79 31.05 22.03
C PRO A 242 -21.63 31.93 22.52
N GLU A 243 -21.75 32.54 23.71
CA GLU A 243 -20.69 33.32 24.36
C GLU A 243 -19.78 32.49 25.27
N GLY A 244 -19.93 31.16 25.31
CA GLY A 244 -19.12 30.26 26.10
C GLY A 244 -19.51 30.14 27.58
N VAL A 245 -20.76 30.47 27.95
CA VAL A 245 -21.23 30.29 29.32
C VAL A 245 -21.78 28.87 29.49
N PHE A 246 -21.21 28.09 30.41
CA PHE A 246 -21.66 26.75 30.73
C PHE A 246 -23.13 26.72 31.12
N GLN A 247 -23.90 25.78 30.55
CA GLN A 247 -25.33 25.60 30.79
C GLN A 247 -25.66 24.23 31.39
N ALA A 248 -25.21 23.15 30.76
CA ALA A 248 -25.52 21.81 31.17
C ALA A 248 -24.38 20.83 30.81
N GLN A 249 -24.47 19.61 31.34
CA GLN A 249 -23.62 18.49 30.94
C GLN A 249 -24.39 17.18 31.00
N GLY A 250 -24.04 16.20 30.17
CA GLY A 250 -24.62 14.87 30.14
C GLY A 250 -23.59 13.79 29.75
N GLY A 251 -23.85 12.56 30.16
CA GLY A 251 -22.99 11.43 29.83
C GLY A 251 -22.10 10.96 30.97
N SER A 252 -21.54 9.77 30.79
CA SER A 252 -20.55 9.14 31.65
C SER A 252 -19.93 7.95 30.90
N GLN A 253 -18.80 7.44 31.37
CA GLN A 253 -18.15 6.30 30.75
C GLN A 253 -19.03 5.04 30.74
N GLY A 254 -19.15 4.36 29.61
CA GLY A 254 -19.85 3.09 29.47
C GLY A 254 -20.49 2.89 28.08
N ASP A 255 -21.29 1.82 27.99
CA ASP A 255 -22.03 1.42 26.77
C ASP A 255 -23.55 1.46 26.95
N GLY A 256 -24.06 1.83 28.15
CA GLY A 256 -25.49 1.95 28.45
C GLY A 256 -26.14 3.18 27.82
N PRO A 257 -27.48 3.36 28.03
CA PRO A 257 -28.22 4.51 27.58
C PRO A 257 -27.62 5.82 28.12
N GLY A 258 -27.21 6.74 27.23
CA GLY A 258 -26.61 8.01 27.62
C GLY A 258 -25.18 7.91 28.20
N GLN A 259 -24.56 6.75 28.10
CA GLN A 259 -23.13 6.56 28.38
C GLN A 259 -22.31 6.56 27.08
N PHE A 260 -21.03 6.90 27.15
CA PHE A 260 -20.13 6.96 26.01
C PHE A 260 -18.83 6.21 26.27
N GLY A 261 -18.32 5.51 25.26
CA GLY A 261 -16.95 4.99 25.25
C GLY A 261 -15.95 6.13 25.10
N TYR A 262 -15.91 6.72 23.94
CA TYR A 262 -15.20 7.96 23.62
C TYR A 262 -16.11 8.78 22.67
N PRO A 263 -16.85 9.79 23.14
CA PRO A 263 -17.64 10.65 22.27
C PRO A 263 -16.70 11.53 21.43
N TYR A 264 -16.73 11.34 20.11
CA TYR A 264 -15.93 12.11 19.15
C TYR A 264 -16.78 13.23 18.54
N GLY A 265 -17.26 13.05 17.32
CA GLY A 265 -18.08 14.02 16.64
C GLY A 265 -19.43 14.21 17.32
N VAL A 266 -19.97 15.43 17.23
CA VAL A 266 -21.30 15.80 17.69
C VAL A 266 -21.98 16.66 16.63
N ALA A 267 -23.30 16.48 16.43
CA ALA A 267 -24.10 17.29 15.54
C ALA A 267 -25.47 17.63 16.19
N LEU A 268 -26.07 18.69 15.69
CA LEU A 268 -27.40 19.16 16.07
C LEU A 268 -28.33 19.15 14.87
N ASP A 269 -29.55 18.66 15.03
CA ASP A 269 -30.59 18.85 14.03
C ASP A 269 -31.39 20.18 14.28
N ALA A 270 -32.30 20.48 13.37
CA ALA A 270 -33.13 21.69 13.48
C ALA A 270 -34.08 21.69 14.70
N GLN A 271 -34.29 20.56 15.35
CA GLN A 271 -35.09 20.38 16.57
C GLN A 271 -34.26 20.55 17.85
N GLY A 272 -32.91 20.64 17.70
CA GLY A 272 -31.97 20.71 18.80
C GLY A 272 -31.65 19.31 19.38
N ASP A 273 -32.09 18.23 18.74
CA ASP A 273 -31.65 16.89 19.12
C ASP A 273 -30.13 16.75 18.84
N VAL A 274 -29.42 16.10 19.78
CA VAL A 274 -27.96 15.96 19.73
C VAL A 274 -27.59 14.56 19.28
N TYR A 275 -26.77 14.45 18.26
CA TYR A 275 -26.24 13.18 17.77
C TYR A 275 -24.76 13.10 18.10
N VAL A 276 -24.30 11.92 18.55
CA VAL A 276 -22.94 11.70 19.04
C VAL A 276 -22.34 10.48 18.37
N ALA A 277 -21.17 10.63 17.78
CA ALA A 277 -20.33 9.50 17.35
C ALA A 277 -19.61 8.92 18.57
N ASP A 278 -20.06 7.76 19.04
CA ASP A 278 -19.50 7.05 20.20
C ASP A 278 -18.47 6.03 19.70
N ASP A 279 -17.25 6.52 19.39
CA ASP A 279 -16.18 5.86 18.67
C ASP A 279 -15.86 4.46 19.20
N ALA A 280 -15.60 4.34 20.51
CA ALA A 280 -15.20 3.06 21.10
C ALA A 280 -16.35 2.05 21.26
N ASN A 281 -17.59 2.47 21.09
CA ASN A 281 -18.77 1.58 21.12
C ASN A 281 -19.35 1.32 19.71
N ASP A 282 -18.67 1.81 18.65
CA ASP A 282 -19.06 1.63 17.25
C ASP A 282 -20.53 2.00 16.97
N ARG A 283 -21.03 3.12 17.51
CA ARG A 283 -22.44 3.50 17.41
C ARG A 283 -22.65 5.01 17.32
N VAL A 284 -23.84 5.40 16.89
CA VAL A 284 -24.39 6.75 17.08
C VAL A 284 -25.33 6.75 18.26
N VAL A 285 -25.25 7.77 19.11
CA VAL A 285 -26.18 8.00 20.22
C VAL A 285 -26.99 9.28 19.96
N LYS A 286 -28.30 9.19 20.00
CA LYS A 286 -29.21 10.34 19.95
C LYS A 286 -29.64 10.75 21.34
N LEU A 287 -29.56 12.06 21.63
CA LEU A 287 -30.05 12.69 22.85
C LEU A 287 -31.08 13.74 22.50
N THR A 288 -31.98 14.03 23.44
CA THR A 288 -32.89 15.19 23.34
C THR A 288 -32.12 16.50 23.56
N PRO A 289 -32.71 17.67 23.30
CA PRO A 289 -32.10 18.97 23.61
C PRO A 289 -31.71 19.17 25.08
N GLN A 290 -32.24 18.38 26.00
CA GLN A 290 -31.88 18.39 27.42
C GLN A 290 -30.83 17.31 27.76
N LEU A 291 -30.06 16.83 26.78
CA LEU A 291 -29.02 15.80 26.88
C LEU A 291 -29.53 14.47 27.49
N SER A 292 -30.82 14.15 27.33
CA SER A 292 -31.41 12.88 27.77
C SER A 292 -31.41 11.85 26.64
N PHE A 293 -31.08 10.59 26.95
CA PHE A 293 -31.01 9.50 25.96
C PHE A 293 -32.34 9.35 25.20
N ALA A 294 -32.28 9.39 23.86
CA ALA A 294 -33.42 9.20 22.97
C ALA A 294 -33.33 7.93 22.13
N GLY A 295 -32.12 7.49 21.80
CA GLY A 295 -31.90 6.29 21.00
C GLY A 295 -30.42 6.04 20.69
N ALA A 296 -30.11 4.86 20.15
CA ALA A 296 -28.79 4.56 19.60
C ALA A 296 -28.90 3.53 18.49
N TRP A 297 -28.02 3.59 17.51
CA TRP A 297 -27.95 2.68 16.37
C TRP A 297 -26.52 2.50 15.88
N GLY A 298 -26.30 1.56 14.94
CA GLY A 298 -25.00 1.12 14.49
C GLY A 298 -24.60 -0.21 15.13
N GLY A 299 -23.38 -0.30 15.58
CA GLY A 299 -22.77 -1.49 16.19
C GLY A 299 -21.66 -2.05 15.30
N ALA A 300 -20.64 -2.67 15.93
CA ALA A 300 -19.39 -3.09 15.32
C ALA A 300 -19.55 -3.92 14.03
N GLY A 301 -18.93 -3.50 12.95
CA GLY A 301 -18.84 -4.26 11.70
C GLY A 301 -18.74 -3.43 10.45
N ALA A 302 -18.71 -4.13 9.29
CA ALA A 302 -18.56 -3.52 7.97
C ALA A 302 -19.80 -3.67 7.06
N LYS A 303 -20.91 -4.25 7.58
CA LYS A 303 -22.14 -4.37 6.79
C LYS A 303 -22.89 -3.04 6.78
N PRO A 304 -23.78 -2.80 5.80
CA PRO A 304 -24.68 -1.66 5.82
C PRO A 304 -25.38 -1.48 7.17
N GLY A 305 -25.32 -0.27 7.73
CA GLY A 305 -25.85 0.05 9.05
C GLY A 305 -24.98 -0.37 10.24
N GLN A 306 -23.83 -1.01 10.02
CA GLN A 306 -22.80 -1.26 11.04
C GLN A 306 -21.68 -0.23 10.89
N LEU A 307 -21.00 0.09 11.99
CA LEU A 307 -19.97 1.11 12.07
C LEU A 307 -18.66 0.54 12.62
N GLN A 308 -17.55 1.17 12.32
CA GLN A 308 -16.26 0.88 12.91
C GLN A 308 -15.47 2.17 13.11
N PHE A 309 -15.24 2.52 14.38
CA PHE A 309 -14.63 3.77 14.79
C PHE A 309 -15.29 4.99 14.13
N PRO A 310 -16.61 5.23 14.36
CA PRO A 310 -17.26 6.43 13.84
C PRO A 310 -16.68 7.68 14.52
N ARG A 311 -16.06 8.58 13.75
CA ARG A 311 -15.35 9.73 14.33
C ARG A 311 -16.07 11.05 14.20
N ALA A 312 -16.82 11.22 13.14
CA ALA A 312 -17.59 12.43 12.93
C ALA A 312 -18.99 12.11 12.44
N LEU A 313 -19.88 13.04 12.61
CA LEU A 313 -21.19 12.98 12.01
C LEU A 313 -21.74 14.40 11.75
N ALA A 314 -22.61 14.51 10.77
CA ALA A 314 -23.40 15.69 10.49
C ALA A 314 -24.89 15.31 10.51
N ALA A 315 -25.74 16.27 10.79
CA ALA A 315 -27.20 16.11 10.68
C ALA A 315 -27.74 17.18 9.73
N ASP A 316 -28.64 16.78 8.83
CA ASP A 316 -29.35 17.73 7.99
C ASP A 316 -30.59 18.32 8.69
N ALA A 317 -31.29 19.24 8.01
CA ALA A 317 -32.50 19.88 8.56
C ALA A 317 -33.67 18.87 8.76
N ALA A 318 -33.67 17.73 8.10
CA ALA A 318 -34.68 16.68 8.29
C ALA A 318 -34.32 15.71 9.43
N GLY A 319 -33.11 15.79 9.97
CA GLY A 319 -32.56 14.91 11.01
C GLY A 319 -31.96 13.62 10.46
N GLU A 320 -31.71 13.50 9.14
CA GLU A 320 -30.84 12.45 8.61
C GLU A 320 -29.43 12.65 9.14
N THR A 321 -28.77 11.56 9.53
CA THR A 321 -27.40 11.60 10.04
C THR A 321 -26.42 10.97 9.07
N TYR A 322 -25.37 11.71 8.74
CA TYR A 322 -24.26 11.31 7.89
C TYR A 322 -23.06 11.00 8.78
N VAL A 323 -22.67 9.75 8.86
CA VAL A 323 -21.66 9.25 9.81
C VAL A 323 -20.39 8.88 9.09
N ALA A 324 -19.27 9.49 9.45
CA ALA A 324 -17.94 9.06 9.00
C ALA A 324 -17.60 7.73 9.67
N ASP A 325 -17.85 6.63 8.96
CA ASP A 325 -17.53 5.25 9.33
C ASP A 325 -16.05 4.99 8.98
N THR A 326 -15.17 5.60 9.79
CA THR A 326 -13.79 5.92 9.45
C THR A 326 -12.97 4.69 9.08
N ALA A 327 -13.04 3.62 9.86
CA ALA A 327 -12.27 2.41 9.58
C ALA A 327 -12.89 1.50 8.49
N ASN A 328 -14.08 1.83 8.00
CA ASN A 328 -14.70 1.19 6.84
C ASN A 328 -14.61 2.05 5.57
N ASP A 329 -13.92 3.19 5.62
CA ASP A 329 -13.65 4.08 4.47
C ASP A 329 -14.92 4.54 3.73
N ARG A 330 -15.97 4.91 4.48
CA ARG A 330 -17.27 5.30 3.90
C ARG A 330 -18.04 6.28 4.79
N ILE A 331 -19.07 6.89 4.24
CA ILE A 331 -20.09 7.62 5.00
C ILE A 331 -21.37 6.77 5.00
N GLU A 332 -21.88 6.43 6.18
CA GLU A 332 -23.17 5.78 6.36
C GLU A 332 -24.26 6.80 6.69
N VAL A 333 -25.39 6.71 6.01
CA VAL A 333 -26.53 7.63 6.19
C VAL A 333 -27.67 6.90 6.87
N PHE A 334 -28.19 7.50 7.94
CA PHE A 334 -29.30 6.98 8.71
C PHE A 334 -30.44 7.97 8.78
N SER A 335 -31.67 7.46 8.79
CA SER A 335 -32.87 8.24 9.05
C SER A 335 -32.87 8.87 10.47
N PRO A 336 -33.75 9.86 10.76
CA PRO A 336 -33.88 10.41 12.12
C PRO A 336 -34.22 9.40 13.21
N THR A 337 -34.70 8.20 12.82
CA THR A 337 -35.03 7.09 13.72
C THR A 337 -33.93 6.04 13.81
N GLY A 338 -32.80 6.23 13.09
CA GLY A 338 -31.64 5.33 13.12
C GLY A 338 -31.74 4.14 12.15
N GLU A 339 -32.65 4.18 11.17
CA GLU A 339 -32.69 3.18 10.12
C GLU A 339 -31.64 3.50 9.05
N TYR A 340 -30.81 2.51 8.68
CA TYR A 340 -29.86 2.65 7.58
C TYR A 340 -30.58 2.98 6.28
N GLU A 341 -30.12 3.96 5.54
CA GLU A 341 -30.70 4.37 4.27
C GLU A 341 -29.76 4.11 3.10
N ARG A 342 -28.52 4.60 3.16
CA ARG A 342 -27.55 4.48 2.07
C ARG A 342 -26.10 4.67 2.55
N THR A 343 -25.17 4.28 1.70
CA THR A 343 -23.73 4.53 1.86
C THR A 343 -23.29 5.55 0.80
N ILE A 344 -22.42 6.50 1.18
CA ILE A 344 -21.76 7.45 0.30
C ILE A 344 -20.27 7.17 0.29
N GLY A 345 -19.66 7.27 -0.88
CA GLY A 345 -18.27 6.90 -1.13
C GLY A 345 -18.15 5.39 -1.40
N THR A 346 -17.13 5.02 -2.10
CA THR A 346 -16.71 3.64 -2.24
C THR A 346 -15.56 3.41 -1.26
N PRO A 347 -15.55 2.31 -0.49
CA PRO A 347 -14.42 1.99 0.38
C PRO A 347 -13.14 2.00 -0.44
N ALA A 348 -12.11 2.66 0.08
CA ALA A 348 -10.78 2.57 -0.52
C ALA A 348 -10.39 1.10 -0.55
N LEU A 349 -10.08 0.60 -1.70
CA LEU A 349 -9.47 -0.68 -2.06
C LEU A 349 -10.09 -1.17 -3.38
N GLY A 350 -10.48 -0.25 -4.28
CA GLY A 350 -10.78 -0.58 -5.66
C GLY A 350 -9.59 -1.32 -6.27
N ALA A 351 -9.89 -2.31 -7.10
CA ALA A 351 -8.89 -2.96 -7.92
C ALA A 351 -8.21 -1.92 -8.83
N GLY A 352 -6.89 -1.79 -8.74
CA GLY A 352 -6.10 -0.82 -9.49
C GLY A 352 -5.84 0.52 -8.79
N GLU A 353 -6.32 0.72 -7.56
CA GLU A 353 -6.01 1.89 -6.76
C GLU A 353 -4.83 1.63 -5.81
N LEU A 354 -3.89 2.54 -5.76
CA LEU A 354 -2.67 2.37 -4.97
C LEU A 354 -2.70 3.18 -3.68
N THR A 355 -2.09 2.63 -2.63
CA THR A 355 -1.93 3.30 -1.33
C THR A 355 -0.51 3.17 -0.82
N ALA A 356 0.22 4.28 -0.86
CA ALA A 356 1.65 4.33 -0.51
C ALA A 356 2.49 3.24 -1.21
N PRO A 357 2.49 3.16 -2.55
CA PRO A 357 3.28 2.16 -3.27
C PRO A 357 4.76 2.38 -3.03
N ARG A 358 5.50 1.30 -2.66
CA ARG A 358 6.94 1.38 -2.37
C ARG A 358 7.81 0.61 -3.35
N GLY A 359 7.28 -0.36 -4.07
CA GLY A 359 8.02 -1.14 -5.05
C GLY A 359 7.32 -1.19 -6.40
N VAL A 360 8.10 -1.16 -7.49
CA VAL A 360 7.63 -1.34 -8.86
C VAL A 360 8.58 -2.24 -9.63
N ALA A 361 8.03 -3.13 -10.44
CA ALA A 361 8.79 -3.96 -11.37
C ALA A 361 8.00 -4.19 -12.64
N ILE A 362 8.70 -4.45 -13.74
CA ILE A 362 8.08 -4.83 -15.01
C ILE A 362 8.42 -6.30 -15.27
N ASP A 363 7.41 -7.10 -15.54
CA ASP A 363 7.62 -8.49 -15.88
C ASP A 363 8.03 -8.67 -17.38
N PRO A 364 8.51 -9.84 -17.78
CA PRO A 364 8.93 -10.08 -19.16
C PRO A 364 7.81 -9.89 -20.21
N THR A 365 6.55 -9.83 -19.81
CA THR A 365 5.41 -9.57 -20.71
C THR A 365 5.04 -8.10 -20.79
N GLY A 366 5.72 -7.24 -20.03
CA GLY A 366 5.48 -5.80 -19.97
C GLY A 366 4.42 -5.38 -18.95
N ARG A 367 3.89 -6.30 -18.11
CA ARG A 367 2.98 -5.93 -17.02
C ARG A 367 3.74 -5.18 -15.93
N LEU A 368 3.12 -4.13 -15.43
CA LEU A 368 3.61 -3.42 -14.25
C LEU A 368 3.11 -4.14 -12.99
N LEU A 369 4.04 -4.49 -12.12
CA LEU A 369 3.76 -5.02 -10.78
C LEU A 369 4.09 -3.97 -9.74
N VAL A 370 3.19 -3.74 -8.80
CA VAL A 370 3.33 -2.71 -7.77
C VAL A 370 3.09 -3.33 -6.39
N SER A 371 4.02 -3.12 -5.46
CA SER A 371 3.75 -3.39 -4.05
C SER A 371 2.94 -2.24 -3.46
N ASP A 372 1.67 -2.49 -3.23
CA ASP A 372 0.72 -1.58 -2.59
C ASP A 372 0.83 -1.75 -1.07
N THR A 373 1.83 -1.05 -0.52
CA THR A 373 2.42 -1.33 0.79
C THR A 373 1.45 -1.13 1.94
N ALA A 374 0.69 -0.04 1.93
CA ALA A 374 -0.19 0.29 3.05
C ALA A 374 -1.38 -0.68 3.19
N VAL A 375 -1.72 -1.41 2.12
CA VAL A 375 -2.83 -2.37 2.12
C VAL A 375 -2.38 -3.82 1.93
N ASN A 376 -1.08 -4.08 2.05
CA ASN A 376 -0.50 -5.42 2.10
C ASN A 376 -0.82 -6.31 0.90
N ARG A 377 -0.72 -5.76 -0.32
CA ARG A 377 -0.99 -6.50 -1.57
C ARG A 377 0.01 -6.17 -2.66
N ILE A 378 0.02 -7.00 -3.69
CA ILE A 378 0.68 -6.71 -4.97
C ILE A 378 -0.42 -6.50 -6.00
N GLU A 379 -0.33 -5.43 -6.76
CA GLU A 379 -1.19 -5.18 -7.90
C GLU A 379 -0.44 -5.32 -9.21
N ALA A 380 -1.09 -5.95 -10.17
CA ALA A 380 -0.60 -6.10 -11.54
C ALA A 380 -1.47 -5.29 -12.50
N PHE A 381 -0.81 -4.49 -13.34
CA PHE A 381 -1.46 -3.72 -14.40
C PHE A 381 -1.06 -4.29 -15.76
N ALA A 382 -1.95 -4.16 -16.74
CA ALA A 382 -1.71 -4.59 -18.11
C ALA A 382 -0.43 -3.93 -18.69
N PRO A 383 0.18 -4.53 -19.73
CA PRO A 383 1.26 -3.88 -20.47
C PRO A 383 0.86 -2.46 -20.86
N ALA A 384 1.79 -1.51 -20.68
CA ALA A 384 1.56 -0.06 -20.77
C ALA A 384 0.91 0.59 -19.53
N GLY A 385 0.52 -0.17 -18.51
CA GLY A 385 0.03 0.36 -17.23
C GLY A 385 -1.38 0.94 -17.26
N ASP A 386 -2.15 0.72 -18.35
CA ASP A 386 -3.41 1.45 -18.58
C ASP A 386 -4.62 0.83 -17.89
N ALA A 387 -4.53 -0.44 -17.47
CA ALA A 387 -5.64 -1.15 -16.87
C ALA A 387 -5.15 -2.09 -15.78
N PHE A 388 -5.88 -2.10 -14.68
CA PHE A 388 -5.73 -3.12 -13.65
C PHE A 388 -5.97 -4.51 -14.26
N ALA A 389 -5.11 -5.47 -13.93
CA ALA A 389 -5.19 -6.84 -14.42
C ALA A 389 -5.55 -7.82 -13.30
N GLU A 390 -4.85 -7.80 -12.19
CA GLU A 390 -5.06 -8.72 -11.06
C GLU A 390 -4.41 -8.21 -9.76
N GLU A 391 -4.88 -8.75 -8.63
CA GLU A 391 -4.40 -8.47 -7.29
C GLU A 391 -3.90 -9.76 -6.63
N TRP A 392 -2.78 -9.70 -5.93
CA TRP A 392 -2.23 -10.84 -5.20
C TRP A 392 -2.15 -10.54 -3.71
N ARG A 393 -2.85 -11.37 -2.91
CA ARG A 393 -2.78 -11.39 -1.45
C ARG A 393 -2.37 -12.79 -1.00
N LEU A 394 -1.57 -12.89 0.04
CA LEU A 394 -1.19 -14.20 0.60
C LEU A 394 -2.11 -14.67 1.73
N ASP A 395 -3.19 -13.97 2.01
CA ASP A 395 -4.10 -14.15 3.15
C ASP A 395 -5.14 -15.27 3.01
N GLY A 396 -4.74 -16.40 2.42
CA GLY A 396 -5.54 -17.64 2.42
C GLY A 396 -6.69 -17.72 1.42
N GLY A 397 -6.86 -16.70 0.57
CA GLY A 397 -7.89 -16.66 -0.48
C GLY A 397 -7.47 -17.27 -1.82
N VAL A 398 -6.16 -17.44 -2.07
CA VAL A 398 -5.66 -18.05 -3.30
C VAL A 398 -5.39 -19.53 -3.03
N PRO A 399 -6.02 -20.47 -3.77
CA PRO A 399 -5.65 -21.88 -3.68
C PRO A 399 -4.22 -22.01 -4.19
N SER A 400 -3.24 -22.15 -3.30
CA SER A 400 -1.94 -22.61 -3.73
C SER A 400 -2.15 -23.99 -4.34
N SER A 401 -1.76 -24.17 -5.59
CA SER A 401 -1.72 -25.49 -6.25
C SER A 401 -0.87 -26.53 -5.48
N ALA A 402 -0.21 -26.10 -4.41
CA ALA A 402 0.73 -26.88 -3.59
C ALA A 402 0.30 -27.07 -2.13
N GLY A 403 -0.81 -26.49 -1.65
CA GLY A 403 -1.30 -26.72 -0.27
C GLY A 403 -0.43 -26.10 0.83
N PHE A 404 0.47 -25.19 0.51
CA PHE A 404 1.25 -24.41 1.46
C PHE A 404 0.87 -22.95 1.31
N THR A 405 0.08 -22.44 2.25
CA THR A 405 -0.05 -20.99 2.45
C THR A 405 1.02 -20.59 3.45
N PRO A 406 1.76 -19.49 3.23
CA PRO A 406 2.53 -18.87 4.32
C PRO A 406 1.56 -18.66 5.49
N ALA A 407 2.02 -18.86 6.70
CA ALA A 407 1.18 -18.75 7.90
C ALA A 407 0.62 -17.33 8.12
N SER A 408 1.05 -16.35 7.32
CA SER A 408 0.66 -14.94 7.31
C SER A 408 0.71 -14.40 5.89
N GLY A 409 -0.20 -13.50 5.55
CA GLY A 409 -0.19 -12.71 4.31
C GLY A 409 1.08 -11.88 4.12
N PHE A 410 1.05 -10.91 3.23
CA PHE A 410 2.06 -9.85 3.19
C PHE A 410 1.89 -8.91 4.40
N ALA A 411 3.00 -8.33 4.85
CA ALA A 411 3.00 -7.23 5.81
C ALA A 411 4.04 -6.19 5.39
N ALA A 412 3.56 -5.01 5.01
CA ALA A 412 4.36 -3.93 4.44
C ALA A 412 5.25 -4.41 3.27
N PRO A 413 4.70 -4.99 2.17
CA PRO A 413 5.50 -5.36 1.02
C PRO A 413 6.17 -4.12 0.43
N ALA A 414 7.50 -4.17 0.28
CA ALA A 414 8.32 -3.05 -0.18
C ALA A 414 8.89 -3.34 -1.58
N GLY A 415 10.19 -3.58 -1.70
CA GLY A 415 10.82 -3.84 -2.99
C GLY A 415 10.25 -5.07 -3.72
N ILE A 416 10.16 -4.96 -5.03
CA ILE A 416 9.71 -6.04 -5.91
C ILE A 416 10.66 -6.17 -7.09
N ALA A 417 11.01 -7.40 -7.46
CA ALA A 417 11.84 -7.69 -8.63
C ALA A 417 11.31 -8.91 -9.37
N VAL A 418 11.59 -9.00 -10.66
CA VAL A 418 11.16 -10.12 -11.51
C VAL A 418 12.36 -10.73 -12.20
N ASP A 419 12.48 -12.05 -12.16
CA ASP A 419 13.53 -12.75 -12.89
C ASP A 419 13.18 -12.86 -14.40
N PRO A 420 14.15 -13.14 -15.28
CA PRO A 420 13.89 -13.30 -16.72
C PRO A 420 12.90 -14.42 -17.05
N HIS A 421 12.60 -15.29 -16.10
CA HIS A 421 11.68 -16.42 -16.24
C HIS A 421 10.28 -16.12 -15.70
N GLY A 422 10.07 -14.90 -15.14
CA GLY A 422 8.80 -14.42 -14.64
C GLY A 422 8.49 -14.83 -13.18
N SER A 423 9.47 -15.30 -12.40
CA SER A 423 9.28 -15.39 -10.96
C SER A 423 9.37 -14.00 -10.34
N VAL A 424 8.45 -13.69 -9.44
CA VAL A 424 8.36 -12.40 -8.75
C VAL A 424 8.88 -12.55 -7.33
N PHE A 425 9.78 -11.67 -6.93
CA PHE A 425 10.36 -11.61 -5.60
C PHE A 425 9.87 -10.36 -4.91
N VAL A 426 9.34 -10.49 -3.72
CA VAL A 426 8.77 -9.39 -2.93
C VAL A 426 9.45 -9.33 -1.57
N ALA A 427 9.97 -8.17 -1.21
CA ALA A 427 10.44 -7.91 0.14
C ALA A 427 9.21 -7.73 1.06
N ASP A 428 8.93 -8.69 1.90
CA ASP A 428 7.87 -8.69 2.93
C ASP A 428 8.49 -8.15 4.23
N GLU A 429 8.63 -6.81 4.28
CA GLU A 429 9.48 -6.08 5.21
C GLU A 429 9.14 -6.38 6.68
N ALA A 430 7.87 -6.25 7.07
CA ALA A 430 7.46 -6.48 8.45
C ALA A 430 7.54 -7.97 8.90
N HIS A 431 7.64 -8.91 7.96
CA HIS A 431 7.93 -10.31 8.26
C HIS A 431 9.42 -10.67 8.09
N GLU A 432 10.28 -9.71 7.78
CA GLU A 432 11.74 -9.89 7.64
C GLU A 432 12.11 -11.01 6.64
N ARG A 433 11.36 -11.16 5.53
CA ARG A 433 11.54 -12.22 4.52
C ARG A 433 11.38 -11.72 3.10
N ILE A 434 11.91 -12.49 2.15
CA ILE A 434 11.63 -12.32 0.72
C ILE A 434 10.67 -13.43 0.30
N VAL A 435 9.55 -13.08 -0.29
CA VAL A 435 8.57 -14.00 -0.84
C VAL A 435 8.80 -14.16 -2.33
N ARG A 436 8.95 -15.40 -2.81
CA ARG A 436 9.02 -15.72 -4.24
C ARG A 436 7.67 -16.25 -4.71
N LEU A 437 7.13 -15.62 -5.75
CA LEU A 437 5.87 -15.98 -6.39
C LEU A 437 6.11 -16.39 -7.84
N TRP A 438 5.20 -17.17 -8.41
CA TRP A 438 5.06 -17.30 -9.85
C TRP A 438 4.28 -16.11 -10.41
N GLY A 439 4.47 -15.79 -11.69
CA GLY A 439 3.90 -14.60 -12.33
C GLY A 439 2.37 -14.44 -12.34
N GLU A 440 1.65 -15.41 -11.78
CA GLU A 440 0.21 -15.33 -11.50
C GLU A 440 -0.07 -15.26 -9.98
N GLY A 441 0.90 -14.78 -9.19
CA GLY A 441 0.79 -14.61 -7.74
C GLY A 441 0.87 -15.91 -6.92
N ALA A 442 1.12 -17.06 -7.55
CA ALA A 442 1.21 -18.33 -6.83
C ALA A 442 2.50 -18.43 -6.02
N PHE A 443 2.40 -18.72 -4.72
CA PHE A 443 3.54 -18.86 -3.82
C PHE A 443 4.49 -20.01 -4.27
N LEU A 444 5.79 -19.73 -4.35
CA LEU A 444 6.83 -20.69 -4.68
C LEU A 444 7.71 -21.03 -3.48
N SER A 445 8.28 -20.04 -2.84
CA SER A 445 9.22 -20.20 -1.71
C SER A 445 9.40 -18.90 -0.95
N GLU A 446 10.11 -18.95 0.18
CA GLU A 446 10.58 -17.77 0.90
C GLU A 446 12.09 -17.86 1.14
N LEU A 447 12.75 -16.69 1.18
CA LEU A 447 14.19 -16.54 1.45
C LEU A 447 14.34 -15.63 2.67
N GLY A 448 15.39 -15.83 3.46
CA GLY A 448 15.59 -15.07 4.70
C GLY A 448 14.56 -15.46 5.76
N GLY A 449 14.32 -14.56 6.70
CA GLY A 449 13.39 -14.75 7.80
C GLY A 449 13.98 -15.42 9.03
N PRO A 450 13.33 -15.26 10.18
CA PRO A 450 13.83 -15.78 11.48
C PRO A 450 13.91 -17.30 11.55
N SER A 451 13.27 -18.01 10.61
CA SER A 451 13.23 -19.48 10.53
C SER A 451 14.18 -20.08 9.49
N ALA A 452 14.88 -19.26 8.70
CA ALA A 452 15.74 -19.75 7.62
C ALA A 452 16.98 -20.45 8.15
N VAL A 453 17.13 -21.74 7.84
CA VAL A 453 18.33 -22.53 8.24
C VAL A 453 19.53 -22.05 7.44
N GLY A 454 20.45 -21.34 8.10
CA GLY A 454 21.65 -20.77 7.47
C GLY A 454 21.43 -19.45 6.74
N GLY A 455 20.23 -18.86 6.83
CA GLY A 455 19.92 -17.54 6.31
C GLY A 455 20.46 -16.42 7.20
N ALA A 456 20.59 -15.21 6.63
CA ALA A 456 20.77 -13.99 7.41
C ALA A 456 19.39 -13.47 7.83
N THR A 457 19.29 -12.89 9.03
CA THR A 457 18.14 -12.07 9.39
C THR A 457 18.12 -10.84 8.50
N LEU A 458 16.95 -10.41 8.07
CA LEU A 458 16.73 -9.18 7.31
C LEU A 458 16.24 -8.08 8.26
N ALA A 459 16.59 -6.85 7.98
CA ALA A 459 16.02 -5.69 8.65
C ALA A 459 15.93 -4.56 7.61
N ASP A 460 14.73 -4.02 7.43
CA ASP A 460 14.46 -2.99 6.43
C ASP A 460 14.98 -3.40 5.03
N ALA A 461 14.47 -4.54 4.52
CA ALA A 461 14.80 -5.02 3.18
C ALA A 461 13.98 -4.23 2.14
N ASP A 462 14.50 -3.09 1.71
CA ASP A 462 13.77 -2.14 0.88
C ASP A 462 13.77 -2.46 -0.61
N ALA A 463 14.85 -3.00 -1.15
CA ALA A 463 14.97 -3.27 -2.57
C ALA A 463 15.59 -4.63 -2.90
N LEU A 464 15.21 -5.12 -4.06
CA LEU A 464 15.64 -6.39 -4.64
C LEU A 464 16.11 -6.20 -6.09
N ALA A 465 17.11 -6.97 -6.49
CA ALA A 465 17.44 -7.19 -7.89
C ALA A 465 17.67 -8.68 -8.12
N VAL A 466 17.20 -9.19 -9.25
CA VAL A 466 17.33 -10.61 -9.60
C VAL A 466 17.91 -10.76 -11.00
N GLY A 467 18.90 -11.62 -11.15
CA GLY A 467 19.53 -11.85 -12.44
C GLY A 467 20.99 -12.29 -12.31
N GLY A 468 21.81 -11.94 -13.28
CA GLY A 468 23.21 -12.40 -13.34
C GLY A 468 23.32 -13.75 -14.04
N ALA A 469 24.53 -14.33 -13.98
CA ALA A 469 24.84 -15.58 -14.70
C ALA A 469 24.11 -16.82 -14.13
N PHE A 470 23.58 -16.75 -12.90
CA PHE A 470 23.00 -17.85 -12.15
C PHE A 470 21.67 -17.50 -11.46
N ASP A 471 20.95 -16.46 -11.94
CA ASP A 471 19.68 -15.99 -11.37
C ASP A 471 19.77 -15.71 -9.86
N GLU A 472 20.85 -15.03 -9.47
CA GLU A 472 21.10 -14.63 -8.08
C GLU A 472 20.12 -13.53 -7.65
N THR A 473 19.73 -13.56 -6.37
CA THR A 473 18.91 -12.52 -5.75
C THR A 473 19.76 -11.63 -4.85
N PHE A 474 19.82 -10.35 -5.17
CA PHE A 474 20.51 -9.32 -4.41
C PHE A 474 19.48 -8.55 -3.57
N VAL A 475 19.76 -8.39 -2.29
CA VAL A 475 18.85 -7.75 -1.32
C VAL A 475 19.58 -6.60 -0.64
N ALA A 476 19.07 -5.40 -0.76
CA ALA A 476 19.50 -4.26 0.04
C ALA A 476 18.90 -4.41 1.45
N ASP A 477 19.72 -4.82 2.42
CA ASP A 477 19.38 -5.03 3.84
C ASP A 477 19.80 -3.76 4.61
N ALA A 478 18.95 -2.72 4.51
CA ALA A 478 19.28 -1.36 4.91
C ALA A 478 19.54 -1.26 6.42
N GLY A 479 18.72 -1.90 7.25
CA GLY A 479 18.89 -1.91 8.70
C GLY A 479 20.19 -2.58 9.17
N HIS A 480 20.80 -3.44 8.34
CA HIS A 480 22.09 -4.05 8.62
C HIS A 480 23.23 -3.49 7.76
N ASN A 481 23.05 -2.37 7.06
CA ASN A 481 24.08 -1.69 6.26
C ASN A 481 24.83 -2.61 5.30
N ARG A 482 24.12 -3.51 4.60
CA ARG A 482 24.74 -4.54 3.75
C ARG A 482 23.88 -4.89 2.54
N VAL A 483 24.48 -5.58 1.58
CA VAL A 483 23.78 -6.28 0.51
C VAL A 483 23.97 -7.77 0.71
N LEU A 484 22.88 -8.54 0.66
CA LEU A 484 22.88 -9.99 0.72
C LEU A 484 22.72 -10.58 -0.68
N VAL A 485 23.42 -11.68 -0.97
CA VAL A 485 23.32 -12.37 -2.25
C VAL A 485 22.87 -13.80 -2.00
N TYR A 486 21.76 -14.19 -2.61
CA TYR A 486 21.20 -15.55 -2.53
C TYR A 486 21.26 -16.23 -3.90
N SER A 487 21.42 -17.56 -3.92
CA SER A 487 21.23 -18.37 -5.13
C SER A 487 19.76 -18.50 -5.49
N ASP A 488 19.44 -18.97 -6.71
CA ASP A 488 18.07 -19.29 -7.15
C ASP A 488 17.37 -20.31 -6.20
N GLU A 489 18.11 -21.20 -5.56
CA GLU A 489 17.57 -22.13 -4.57
C GLU A 489 17.41 -21.52 -3.16
N GLY A 490 17.75 -20.24 -2.97
CA GLY A 490 17.62 -19.52 -1.69
C GLY A 490 18.77 -19.75 -0.71
N ALA A 491 19.91 -20.26 -1.16
CA ALA A 491 21.10 -20.37 -0.32
C ALA A 491 21.83 -19.01 -0.27
N LEU A 492 22.19 -18.55 0.94
CA LEU A 492 23.00 -17.35 1.09
C LEU A 492 24.42 -17.59 0.54
N LEU A 493 24.81 -16.86 -0.50
CA LEU A 493 26.09 -16.96 -1.17
C LEU A 493 27.11 -15.97 -0.63
N ALA A 494 26.68 -14.72 -0.38
CA ALA A 494 27.58 -13.64 0.05
C ALA A 494 26.87 -12.58 0.90
N LYS A 495 27.67 -11.84 1.67
CA LYS A 495 27.30 -10.62 2.39
C LYS A 495 28.32 -9.55 2.00
N TRP A 496 27.86 -8.41 1.49
CA TRP A 496 28.70 -7.29 1.11
C TRP A 496 28.42 -6.09 2.02
N GLY A 497 29.48 -5.45 2.49
CA GLY A 497 29.39 -4.30 3.43
C GLY A 497 30.63 -4.17 4.29
N ALA A 498 30.60 -3.34 5.31
CA ALA A 498 31.72 -3.13 6.24
C ALA A 498 31.82 -4.26 7.28
N GLY A 499 32.85 -5.10 7.17
CA GLY A 499 33.22 -6.11 8.18
C GLY A 499 32.49 -7.46 8.01
N GLU A 500 33.04 -8.53 8.67
CA GLU A 500 32.45 -9.86 8.68
C GLU A 500 31.23 -9.99 9.62
N ALA A 501 30.97 -8.96 10.45
CA ALA A 501 29.87 -8.93 11.40
C ALA A 501 28.77 -7.95 10.98
N ASP A 502 27.55 -8.31 11.32
CA ASP A 502 26.33 -7.57 11.00
C ASP A 502 26.43 -6.04 11.24
N GLY A 503 26.50 -5.26 10.15
CA GLY A 503 25.86 -3.99 10.11
C GLY A 503 26.56 -2.74 10.62
N ALA A 504 27.87 -2.64 10.66
CA ALA A 504 28.50 -1.33 10.91
C ALA A 504 28.36 -0.40 9.71
N ALA A 505 27.69 0.74 9.89
CA ALA A 505 27.64 1.79 8.88
C ALA A 505 29.03 2.26 8.52
N GLY A 506 29.31 2.51 7.24
CA GLY A 506 30.60 2.96 6.75
C GLY A 506 30.53 3.68 5.43
N SER A 507 31.55 4.53 5.15
CA SER A 507 31.69 5.29 3.90
C SER A 507 32.90 4.89 3.04
N GLY A 508 33.65 3.86 3.46
CA GLY A 508 34.78 3.34 2.71
C GLY A 508 34.38 2.63 1.43
N PRO A 509 35.37 2.18 0.60
CA PRO A 509 35.10 1.34 -0.56
C PRO A 509 34.36 0.06 -0.16
N GLY A 510 33.18 -0.20 -0.74
CA GLY A 510 32.37 -1.36 -0.47
C GLY A 510 31.71 -1.41 0.92
N ALA A 511 31.80 -0.35 1.71
CA ALA A 511 31.03 -0.16 2.93
C ALA A 511 29.78 0.67 2.61
N PHE A 512 28.69 0.46 3.36
CA PHE A 512 27.42 1.14 3.18
C PHE A 512 26.93 1.78 4.47
N ASP A 513 26.02 2.74 4.31
CA ASP A 513 25.22 3.34 5.36
C ASP A 513 23.76 3.38 4.88
N HIS A 514 22.94 2.51 5.44
CA HIS A 514 21.51 2.38 5.10
C HIS A 514 21.25 2.27 3.57
N PRO A 515 21.76 1.21 2.88
CA PRO A 515 21.54 1.04 1.45
C PRO A 515 20.08 0.65 1.18
N GLU A 516 19.30 1.53 0.53
CA GLU A 516 17.88 1.28 0.23
C GLU A 516 17.65 0.73 -1.19
N GLY A 517 18.60 0.86 -2.11
CA GLY A 517 18.43 0.45 -3.51
C GLY A 517 19.53 -0.46 -4.01
N VAL A 518 19.17 -1.43 -4.85
CA VAL A 518 20.11 -2.30 -5.58
C VAL A 518 19.60 -2.57 -6.99
N ALA A 519 20.49 -2.53 -7.98
CA ALA A 519 20.19 -2.84 -9.37
C ALA A 519 21.34 -3.57 -10.06
N LEU A 520 21.01 -4.36 -11.08
CA LEU A 520 21.97 -5.11 -11.89
C LEU A 520 22.13 -4.48 -13.27
N ALA A 521 23.36 -4.34 -13.71
CA ALA A 521 23.67 -3.99 -15.09
C ALA A 521 23.70 -5.23 -15.99
N PRO A 522 23.53 -5.08 -17.31
CA PRO A 522 23.74 -6.15 -18.27
C PRO A 522 25.16 -6.73 -18.27
N SER A 523 26.15 -5.99 -17.79
CA SER A 523 27.52 -6.47 -17.54
C SER A 523 27.62 -7.46 -16.38
N GLY A 524 26.62 -7.52 -15.52
CA GLY A 524 26.61 -8.22 -14.24
C GLY A 524 27.12 -7.36 -13.07
N ASP A 525 27.54 -6.13 -13.30
CA ASP A 525 27.93 -5.22 -12.23
C ASP A 525 26.71 -4.81 -11.42
N VAL A 526 26.91 -4.57 -10.11
CA VAL A 526 25.84 -4.27 -9.16
C VAL A 526 25.95 -2.84 -8.70
N TYR A 527 24.88 -2.08 -8.87
CA TYR A 527 24.78 -0.71 -8.39
C TYR A 527 23.95 -0.67 -7.11
N VAL A 528 24.44 0.05 -6.10
CA VAL A 528 23.80 0.19 -4.78
C VAL A 528 23.57 1.67 -4.48
N ALA A 529 22.33 2.03 -4.15
CA ALA A 529 22.01 3.33 -3.57
C ALA A 529 22.43 3.31 -2.08
N ASP A 530 23.57 3.89 -1.79
CA ASP A 530 24.13 4.03 -0.45
C ASP A 530 23.55 5.31 0.19
N THR A 531 22.29 5.18 0.61
CA THR A 531 21.35 6.27 0.93
C THR A 531 21.88 7.19 2.02
N GLY A 532 22.34 6.64 3.14
CA GLY A 532 22.89 7.42 4.25
C GLY A 532 24.16 8.18 3.87
N ASN A 533 24.95 7.65 2.96
CA ASN A 533 26.15 8.32 2.41
C ASN A 533 25.83 9.24 1.20
N ASN A 534 24.59 9.28 0.74
CA ASN A 534 24.16 10.12 -0.41
C ASN A 534 24.99 9.88 -1.66
N ARG A 535 25.22 8.60 -2.03
CA ARG A 535 26.03 8.21 -3.18
C ARG A 535 25.49 6.93 -3.84
N VAL A 536 25.94 6.67 -5.04
CA VAL A 536 25.80 5.37 -5.72
C VAL A 536 27.15 4.66 -5.66
N VAL A 537 27.14 3.37 -5.36
CA VAL A 537 28.31 2.49 -5.33
C VAL A 537 28.17 1.43 -6.40
N GLU A 538 29.21 1.23 -7.20
CA GLU A 538 29.34 0.21 -8.22
C GLU A 538 30.25 -0.91 -7.72
N LEU A 539 29.77 -2.15 -7.81
CA LEU A 539 30.48 -3.37 -7.44
C LEU A 539 30.54 -4.33 -8.60
N SER A 540 31.60 -5.13 -8.67
CA SER A 540 31.66 -6.26 -9.61
C SER A 540 30.64 -7.35 -9.21
N PRO A 541 30.37 -8.31 -10.11
CA PRO A 541 29.49 -9.46 -9.79
C PRO A 541 29.92 -10.26 -8.54
N GLY A 542 31.17 -10.20 -8.17
CA GLY A 542 31.71 -10.82 -6.94
C GLY A 542 31.76 -9.90 -5.72
N GLY A 543 31.15 -8.70 -5.77
CA GLY A 543 31.11 -7.74 -4.67
C GLY A 543 32.37 -6.88 -4.48
N ALA A 544 33.32 -6.92 -5.42
CA ALA A 544 34.50 -6.05 -5.33
C ALA A 544 34.13 -4.60 -5.75
N PHE A 545 34.56 -3.63 -4.95
CA PHE A 545 34.34 -2.20 -5.23
C PHE A 545 34.99 -1.78 -6.56
N ILE A 546 34.21 -1.13 -7.42
CA ILE A 546 34.66 -0.57 -8.70
C ILE A 546 34.73 0.95 -8.62
N ALA A 547 33.60 1.60 -8.33
CA ALA A 547 33.49 3.04 -8.31
C ALA A 547 32.41 3.51 -7.32
N ALA A 548 32.42 4.82 -7.03
CA ALA A 548 31.29 5.47 -6.35
C ALA A 548 31.22 6.93 -6.81
N TRP A 549 29.99 7.45 -6.91
CA TRP A 549 29.75 8.86 -7.23
C TRP A 549 28.56 9.41 -6.47
N GLY A 550 28.50 10.73 -6.35
CA GLY A 550 27.50 11.44 -5.61
C GLY A 550 28.03 11.99 -4.29
N SER A 551 27.28 12.87 -3.71
CA SER A 551 27.43 13.42 -2.36
C SER A 551 26.20 14.27 -2.04
N ARG A 552 25.94 14.53 -0.76
CA ARG A 552 24.73 15.27 -0.33
C ARG A 552 24.60 16.63 -1.03
N GLY A 553 23.41 16.92 -1.57
CA GLY A 553 23.06 18.20 -2.17
C GLY A 553 22.00 18.14 -3.26
N THR A 554 21.66 19.31 -3.83
CA THR A 554 20.61 19.48 -4.85
C THR A 554 21.15 19.69 -6.28
N ALA A 555 22.47 19.91 -6.45
CA ALA A 555 23.07 20.08 -7.77
C ALA A 555 23.02 18.78 -8.59
N ASN A 556 23.27 18.87 -9.91
CA ASN A 556 23.39 17.71 -10.79
C ASN A 556 24.51 16.78 -10.29
N GLY A 557 24.27 15.49 -10.23
CA GLY A 557 25.19 14.49 -9.71
C GLY A 557 25.36 14.50 -8.19
N ARG A 558 24.54 15.25 -7.46
CA ARG A 558 24.43 15.19 -6.01
C ARG A 558 23.06 14.64 -5.61
N PHE A 559 22.97 14.04 -4.44
CA PHE A 559 21.77 13.37 -3.97
C PHE A 559 21.35 13.85 -2.56
N ASN A 560 20.10 13.67 -2.25
CA ASN A 560 19.58 13.72 -0.90
C ASN A 560 18.71 12.47 -0.71
N SER A 561 19.23 11.49 0.04
CA SER A 561 18.63 10.17 0.25
C SER A 561 18.23 9.46 -1.07
N PRO A 562 19.20 9.08 -1.92
CA PRO A 562 18.89 8.26 -3.09
C PRO A 562 18.38 6.90 -2.63
N SER A 563 17.13 6.53 -2.98
CA SER A 563 16.47 5.32 -2.46
C SER A 563 16.41 4.16 -3.44
N ALA A 564 16.36 4.44 -4.74
CA ALA A 564 16.21 3.39 -5.75
C ALA A 564 17.06 3.67 -6.97
N LEU A 565 17.39 2.61 -7.71
CA LEU A 565 18.06 2.68 -9.01
C LEU A 565 17.53 1.62 -9.97
N ALA A 566 17.65 1.92 -11.25
CA ALA A 566 17.53 0.94 -12.32
C ALA A 566 18.62 1.18 -13.38
N VAL A 567 18.97 0.13 -14.09
CA VAL A 567 20.01 0.20 -15.13
C VAL A 567 19.41 -0.24 -16.46
N SER A 568 19.59 0.57 -17.50
CA SER A 568 19.14 0.23 -18.84
C SER A 568 20.04 -0.82 -19.49
N GLU A 569 19.59 -1.44 -20.58
CA GLU A 569 20.45 -2.33 -21.39
C GLU A 569 21.68 -1.63 -21.99
N ALA A 570 21.60 -0.32 -22.20
CA ALA A 570 22.73 0.49 -22.63
C ALA A 570 23.76 0.71 -21.50
N GLY A 571 23.41 0.39 -20.26
CA GLY A 571 24.22 0.59 -19.07
C GLY A 571 24.02 1.98 -18.43
N ASP A 572 23.03 2.76 -18.85
CA ASP A 572 22.72 4.03 -18.20
C ASP A 572 22.00 3.79 -16.88
N VAL A 573 22.39 4.53 -15.85
CA VAL A 573 21.94 4.35 -14.47
C VAL A 573 20.95 5.45 -14.10
N TYR A 574 19.73 5.08 -13.82
CA TYR A 574 18.67 5.97 -13.32
C TYR A 574 18.65 5.89 -11.81
N VAL A 575 18.71 7.03 -11.13
CA VAL A 575 18.76 7.14 -9.66
C VAL A 575 17.61 7.98 -9.18
N LEU A 576 16.81 7.42 -8.29
CA LEU A 576 15.74 8.12 -7.61
C LEU A 576 16.31 8.90 -6.42
N ASP A 577 16.33 10.21 -6.52
CA ASP A 577 16.84 11.17 -5.55
C ASP A 577 15.65 11.67 -4.69
N SER A 578 15.19 10.81 -3.76
CA SER A 578 13.87 10.85 -3.15
C SER A 578 13.55 12.12 -2.38
N GLU A 579 14.46 12.59 -1.54
CA GLU A 579 14.25 13.82 -0.78
C GLU A 579 14.36 15.09 -1.65
N ASN A 580 14.98 14.98 -2.84
CA ASN A 580 14.98 16.03 -3.85
C ASN A 580 13.80 15.88 -4.84
N ASN A 581 12.95 14.86 -4.67
CA ASN A 581 11.77 14.58 -5.49
C ASN A 581 12.08 14.60 -7.00
N ARG A 582 13.10 13.85 -7.42
CA ARG A 582 13.55 13.83 -8.82
C ARG A 582 14.22 12.50 -9.19
N VAL A 583 14.26 12.22 -10.49
CA VAL A 583 15.10 11.18 -11.09
C VAL A 583 16.32 11.84 -11.71
N GLN A 584 17.48 11.25 -11.57
CA GLN A 584 18.71 11.62 -12.26
C GLN A 584 19.25 10.45 -13.08
N GLU A 585 19.66 10.71 -14.32
CA GLU A 585 20.24 9.76 -15.26
C GLU A 585 21.75 9.96 -15.37
N PHE A 586 22.49 8.85 -15.35
CA PHE A 586 23.93 8.81 -15.46
C PHE A 586 24.37 7.76 -16.49
N SER A 587 25.48 7.99 -17.16
CA SER A 587 26.14 6.92 -17.91
C SER A 587 26.71 5.86 -16.95
N ALA A 588 27.04 4.67 -17.47
CA ALA A 588 27.71 3.60 -16.71
C ALA A 588 28.96 4.08 -15.94
N SER A 589 29.64 5.12 -16.39
CA SER A 589 30.81 5.69 -15.71
C SER A 589 30.45 6.75 -14.64
N GLY A 590 29.18 6.92 -14.28
CA GLY A 590 28.74 7.92 -13.29
C GLY A 590 28.71 9.38 -13.78
N ARG A 591 28.79 9.61 -15.10
CA ARG A 591 28.67 10.96 -15.67
C ARG A 591 27.18 11.34 -15.77
N PHE A 592 26.79 12.45 -15.15
CA PHE A 592 25.43 12.99 -15.24
C PHE A 592 25.00 13.23 -16.70
N LEU A 593 23.80 12.78 -17.06
CA LEU A 593 23.19 12.91 -18.38
C LEU A 593 21.96 13.82 -18.35
N ALA A 594 20.95 13.47 -17.54
CA ALA A 594 19.68 14.16 -17.48
C ALA A 594 19.07 14.12 -16.08
N LYS A 595 18.02 14.89 -15.87
CA LYS A 595 17.16 14.82 -14.69
C LYS A 595 15.77 15.34 -14.99
N TRP A 596 14.78 14.88 -14.22
CA TRP A 596 13.44 15.43 -14.20
C TRP A 596 12.79 15.22 -12.82
N GLY A 597 11.69 15.89 -12.61
CA GLY A 597 10.95 15.84 -11.35
C GLY A 597 11.25 17.05 -10.44
N LEU A 598 10.25 17.42 -9.69
CA LEU A 598 10.29 18.37 -8.59
C LEU A 598 9.18 18.00 -7.61
N ARG A 599 9.15 18.60 -6.43
CA ARG A 599 8.10 18.34 -5.45
C ARG A 599 6.76 18.86 -5.92
N GLY A 600 5.72 18.00 -5.92
CA GLY A 600 4.35 18.35 -6.23
C GLY A 600 3.47 17.14 -6.50
N THR A 601 2.26 17.39 -7.03
CA THR A 601 1.22 16.39 -7.32
C THR A 601 0.88 16.27 -8.81
N GLY A 602 1.37 17.19 -9.66
CA GLY A 602 1.16 17.16 -11.10
C GLY A 602 1.92 16.04 -11.81
N ALA A 603 1.62 15.82 -13.09
CA ALA A 603 2.38 14.91 -13.94
C ALA A 603 3.85 15.36 -14.04
N GLY A 604 4.78 14.47 -13.76
CA GLY A 604 6.23 14.78 -13.69
C GLY A 604 6.66 15.44 -12.38
N GLU A 605 5.78 15.63 -11.42
CA GLU A 605 6.07 16.04 -10.05
C GLU A 605 5.96 14.84 -9.10
N PHE A 606 6.74 14.84 -8.02
CA PHE A 606 6.79 13.73 -7.07
C PHE A 606 6.60 14.19 -5.62
N SER A 607 6.11 13.27 -4.79
CA SER A 607 6.11 13.42 -3.33
C SER A 607 6.71 12.17 -2.68
N GLN A 608 7.93 12.28 -2.19
CA GLN A 608 8.72 11.19 -1.59
C GLN A 608 8.63 9.88 -2.39
N PRO A 609 9.05 9.88 -3.65
CA PRO A 609 9.04 8.67 -4.46
C PRO A 609 10.02 7.64 -3.90
N ARG A 610 9.68 6.34 -3.93
CA ARG A 610 10.45 5.28 -3.27
C ARG A 610 11.06 4.23 -4.19
N ALA A 611 10.45 3.97 -5.34
CA ALA A 611 10.98 2.97 -6.27
C ALA A 611 10.94 3.46 -7.72
N LEU A 612 11.81 2.88 -8.54
CA LEU A 612 11.78 3.07 -9.98
C LEU A 612 12.12 1.76 -10.70
N ALA A 613 11.55 1.57 -11.88
CA ALA A 613 11.84 0.46 -12.78
C ALA A 613 11.91 0.93 -14.23
N ILE A 614 12.57 0.15 -15.08
CA ILE A 614 12.61 0.37 -16.54
C ILE A 614 11.81 -0.75 -17.20
N GLY A 615 10.84 -0.36 -18.02
CA GLY A 615 10.05 -1.29 -18.83
C GLY A 615 10.82 -1.83 -20.03
N CYS A 616 10.34 -2.94 -20.59
CA CYS A 616 10.94 -3.57 -21.76
C CYS A 616 10.87 -2.68 -23.03
N GLU A 617 9.99 -1.69 -23.08
CA GLU A 617 9.92 -0.67 -24.14
C GLU A 617 10.83 0.54 -23.87
N GLY A 618 11.52 0.56 -22.73
CA GLY A 618 12.44 1.62 -22.32
C GLY A 618 11.77 2.78 -21.58
N ASP A 619 10.53 2.63 -21.16
CA ASP A 619 9.85 3.59 -20.31
C ASP A 619 10.33 3.48 -18.86
N VAL A 620 10.34 4.59 -18.13
CA VAL A 620 10.68 4.62 -16.71
C VAL A 620 9.42 4.73 -15.87
N TYR A 621 9.26 3.85 -14.90
CA TYR A 621 8.15 3.84 -13.94
C TYR A 621 8.66 4.27 -12.56
N VAL A 622 7.96 5.17 -11.90
CA VAL A 622 8.31 5.72 -10.58
C VAL A 622 7.15 5.54 -9.62
N ALA A 623 7.36 4.83 -8.52
CA ALA A 623 6.41 4.81 -7.41
C ALA A 623 6.44 6.17 -6.70
N ASP A 624 5.42 6.97 -6.95
CA ASP A 624 5.22 8.30 -6.37
C ASP A 624 4.41 8.16 -5.07
N THR A 625 5.10 7.66 -4.03
CA THR A 625 4.55 7.01 -2.84
C THR A 625 3.52 7.86 -2.10
N ASN A 626 3.86 9.10 -1.75
CA ASN A 626 2.92 9.96 -1.00
C ASN A 626 1.81 10.55 -1.89
N ASN A 627 1.92 10.44 -3.21
CA ASN A 627 0.84 10.76 -4.13
C ASN A 627 -0.02 9.52 -4.46
N ASN A 628 0.25 8.37 -3.84
CA ASN A 628 -0.52 7.14 -3.99
C ASN A 628 -0.69 6.68 -5.44
N ARG A 629 0.37 6.76 -6.24
CA ARG A 629 0.33 6.44 -7.67
C ARG A 629 1.69 5.96 -8.19
N VAL A 630 1.70 5.41 -9.39
CA VAL A 630 2.90 5.20 -10.19
C VAL A 630 2.86 6.16 -11.38
N GLN A 631 3.99 6.77 -11.73
CA GLN A 631 4.13 7.58 -12.95
C GLN A 631 4.99 6.84 -13.98
N ARG A 632 4.49 6.71 -15.22
CA ARG A 632 5.20 6.18 -16.38
C ARG A 632 5.72 7.33 -17.23
N PHE A 633 6.99 7.32 -17.55
CA PHE A 633 7.67 8.30 -18.39
C PHE A 633 8.15 7.65 -19.69
N THR A 634 7.57 8.04 -20.83
CA THR A 634 8.06 7.63 -22.14
C THR A 634 9.24 8.50 -22.52
N LEU A 635 10.44 7.94 -22.49
CA LEU A 635 11.66 8.70 -22.74
C LEU A 635 11.76 9.20 -24.20
N ALA A 636 12.31 10.41 -24.38
CA ALA A 636 12.57 10.98 -25.71
C ALA A 636 13.58 10.15 -26.51
N THR A 637 14.50 9.50 -25.82
CA THR A 637 15.38 8.46 -26.36
C THR A 637 15.12 7.21 -25.54
N PRO A 638 14.38 6.20 -26.08
CA PRO A 638 14.06 5.01 -25.31
C PRO A 638 15.32 4.36 -24.72
N ALA A 639 15.30 4.13 -23.41
CA ALA A 639 16.28 3.26 -22.78
C ALA A 639 16.00 1.85 -23.31
N THR A 640 16.67 1.41 -24.37
CA THR A 640 16.42 0.09 -24.95
C THR A 640 16.64 -0.99 -23.89
N SER A 641 15.59 -1.48 -23.32
CA SER A 641 15.53 -2.70 -22.53
C SER A 641 14.85 -3.73 -23.41
N GLY A 642 15.39 -4.86 -23.58
CA GLY A 642 14.98 -5.99 -24.43
C GLY A 642 13.56 -6.00 -25.01
N VAL A 643 13.29 -6.94 -25.88
CA VAL A 643 11.98 -7.08 -26.51
C VAL A 643 10.99 -7.63 -25.48
N CYS A 644 9.87 -6.92 -25.23
CA CYS A 644 8.75 -7.49 -24.47
C CYS A 644 8.29 -8.79 -25.10
N LEU A 645 8.06 -9.81 -24.30
CA LEU A 645 7.43 -11.04 -24.75
C LEU A 645 5.95 -10.75 -25.06
N ALA A 646 5.40 -11.40 -26.08
CA ALA A 646 3.98 -11.25 -26.37
C ALA A 646 3.13 -11.66 -25.16
N PRO A 647 2.05 -10.93 -24.82
CA PRO A 647 1.15 -11.27 -23.71
C PRO A 647 0.72 -12.74 -23.77
N GLY A 648 0.81 -13.45 -22.65
CA GLY A 648 0.50 -14.87 -22.55
C GLY A 648 1.61 -15.82 -23.03
N THR A 649 2.74 -15.30 -23.48
CA THR A 649 3.93 -16.12 -23.81
C THR A 649 4.92 -16.10 -22.65
N TRP A 650 4.48 -16.48 -21.45
CA TRP A 650 5.44 -16.74 -20.38
C TRP A 650 6.49 -17.73 -20.88
N PRO A 651 7.80 -17.48 -20.70
CA PRO A 651 8.76 -18.55 -20.89
C PRO A 651 8.26 -19.73 -20.06
N PRO A 652 8.20 -20.95 -20.61
CA PRO A 652 7.74 -22.09 -19.82
C PRO A 652 8.53 -22.09 -18.51
N PRO A 653 7.87 -22.41 -17.37
CA PRO A 653 8.57 -22.51 -16.11
C PRO A 653 9.84 -23.27 -16.35
N LEU A 654 10.96 -22.73 -15.89
CA LEU A 654 12.26 -23.39 -16.03
C LEU A 654 12.04 -24.86 -15.77
N ASN A 655 12.43 -25.70 -16.73
CA ASN A 655 12.39 -27.16 -16.64
C ASN A 655 13.37 -27.63 -15.54
N ILE A 656 13.34 -26.96 -14.37
CA ILE A 656 14.14 -27.30 -13.21
C ILE A 656 13.57 -28.59 -12.65
N ALA A 657 14.36 -29.60 -12.79
CA ALA A 657 14.05 -30.89 -12.21
C ALA A 657 13.80 -30.72 -10.70
N PRO A 658 12.72 -31.29 -10.13
CA PRO A 658 12.38 -31.10 -8.74
C PRO A 658 13.52 -31.56 -7.83
N SER A 659 14.03 -30.67 -6.97
CA SER A 659 15.01 -31.02 -5.96
C SER A 659 14.37 -31.96 -4.94
N VAL A 660 14.97 -33.13 -4.71
CA VAL A 660 14.43 -34.15 -3.83
C VAL A 660 15.40 -34.43 -2.69
N HIS A 661 14.93 -34.25 -1.48
CA HIS A 661 15.67 -34.63 -0.27
C HIS A 661 15.22 -35.98 0.26
N LEU A 662 16.19 -36.86 0.52
CA LEU A 662 15.96 -38.21 0.99
C LEU A 662 16.66 -38.43 2.34
N THR A 663 15.91 -38.73 3.38
CA THR A 663 16.46 -38.99 4.71
C THR A 663 16.02 -40.35 5.25
N LEU A 664 16.97 -41.15 5.73
CA LEU A 664 16.68 -42.42 6.40
C LEU A 664 16.18 -42.13 7.83
N GLN A 665 14.91 -42.38 8.09
CA GLN A 665 14.29 -42.10 9.39
C GLN A 665 14.71 -43.06 10.50
N ARG A 666 15.04 -44.33 10.14
CA ARG A 666 15.51 -45.36 11.11
C ARG A 666 16.39 -46.37 10.43
N SER A 667 17.66 -46.43 10.81
CA SER A 667 18.63 -47.38 10.31
C SER A 667 18.58 -48.76 11.02
N ARG A 668 18.06 -48.81 12.26
CA ARG A 668 18.02 -50.05 13.08
C ARG A 668 16.67 -50.77 12.97
N GLY A 669 16.72 -52.09 12.98
CA GLY A 669 15.53 -52.93 13.04
C GLY A 669 14.76 -53.06 11.73
N VAL A 670 15.34 -52.75 10.57
CA VAL A 670 14.70 -52.89 9.23
C VAL A 670 14.24 -54.34 8.99
N LEU A 671 15.03 -55.34 9.36
CA LEU A 671 14.66 -56.75 9.20
C LEU A 671 13.57 -57.21 10.18
N ALA A 672 13.53 -56.62 11.39
CA ALA A 672 12.49 -56.92 12.37
C ALA A 672 11.13 -56.34 11.92
N ARG A 673 11.13 -55.15 11.38
CA ARG A 673 9.94 -54.43 10.93
C ARG A 673 9.52 -54.74 9.50
N ARG A 674 10.34 -55.46 8.75
CA ARG A 674 10.13 -55.78 7.32
C ARG A 674 10.00 -54.55 6.44
N ALA A 675 10.52 -53.39 6.86
CA ALA A 675 10.38 -52.14 6.13
C ALA A 675 11.59 -51.21 6.31
N LEU A 676 11.98 -50.55 5.24
CA LEU A 676 12.84 -49.38 5.24
C LEU A 676 11.92 -48.14 5.28
N VAL A 677 12.12 -47.26 6.23
CA VAL A 677 11.31 -46.02 6.36
C VAL A 677 12.18 -44.84 6.01
N LEU A 678 11.76 -44.14 4.98
CA LEU A 678 12.42 -42.95 4.44
C LEU A 678 11.49 -41.73 4.57
N ALA A 679 12.04 -40.59 4.85
CA ALA A 679 11.35 -39.33 4.59
C ALA A 679 11.82 -38.84 3.22
N VAL A 680 10.86 -38.48 2.39
CA VAL A 680 11.07 -37.88 1.06
C VAL A 680 10.35 -36.58 1.03
N SER A 681 11.04 -35.52 0.65
CA SER A 681 10.46 -34.20 0.41
C SER A 681 10.93 -33.67 -0.93
N CYS A 682 10.08 -32.85 -1.57
CA CYS A 682 10.41 -32.09 -2.75
C CYS A 682 10.36 -30.61 -2.41
N VAL A 683 11.25 -29.83 -2.95
CA VAL A 683 11.23 -28.36 -2.81
C VAL A 683 10.02 -27.79 -3.56
N ARG A 684 9.67 -28.37 -4.70
CA ARG A 684 8.48 -28.07 -5.49
C ARG A 684 7.50 -29.24 -5.49
N SER A 685 6.24 -29.02 -5.86
CA SER A 685 5.27 -30.11 -6.02
C SER A 685 5.80 -31.13 -7.03
N CYS A 686 5.79 -32.39 -6.66
CA CYS A 686 6.35 -33.46 -7.50
C CYS A 686 5.61 -34.77 -7.31
N SER A 687 5.64 -35.62 -8.31
CA SER A 687 5.30 -37.04 -8.19
C SER A 687 6.56 -37.85 -7.99
N VAL A 688 6.68 -38.57 -6.89
CA VAL A 688 7.86 -39.41 -6.61
C VAL A 688 7.56 -40.90 -6.79
N LEU A 689 8.45 -41.57 -7.46
CA LEU A 689 8.55 -43.03 -7.47
C LEU A 689 9.81 -43.41 -6.71
N VAL A 690 9.65 -44.15 -5.62
CA VAL A 690 10.77 -44.64 -4.79
C VAL A 690 10.94 -46.12 -4.93
N GLU A 691 12.11 -46.49 -5.36
CA GLU A 691 12.53 -47.86 -5.48
C GLU A 691 13.77 -48.13 -4.64
N GLY A 692 13.97 -49.36 -4.21
CA GLY A 692 15.14 -49.67 -3.41
C GLY A 692 15.58 -51.12 -3.50
N THR A 693 16.84 -51.35 -3.18
CA THR A 693 17.41 -52.66 -3.03
C THR A 693 18.15 -52.78 -1.70
N LEU A 694 18.12 -53.96 -1.09
CA LEU A 694 18.93 -54.31 0.06
C LEU A 694 19.99 -55.35 -0.35
N SER A 695 21.23 -55.05 -0.08
CA SER A 695 22.36 -55.98 -0.32
C SER A 695 23.23 -56.17 0.92
N LEU A 696 24.01 -57.23 0.95
CA LEU A 696 25.00 -57.45 2.00
C LEU A 696 26.24 -56.57 1.73
N ARG A 697 26.71 -55.88 2.73
CA ARG A 697 27.97 -55.15 2.63
C ARG A 697 29.13 -56.13 2.52
N HIS A 698 29.89 -56.02 1.45
CA HIS A 698 31.03 -56.89 1.15
C HIS A 698 30.70 -58.40 0.93
N GLY A 699 29.46 -58.77 0.58
CA GLY A 699 29.06 -60.15 0.29
C GLY A 699 28.78 -60.38 -1.20
N ARG A 700 29.04 -61.67 -1.67
CA ARG A 700 28.70 -62.08 -3.04
C ARG A 700 27.21 -62.45 -3.22
N GLY A 701 26.35 -62.04 -2.26
CA GLY A 701 24.91 -62.26 -2.34
C GLY A 701 24.22 -61.23 -3.24
N GLY A 702 23.33 -61.68 -4.11
CA GLY A 702 22.55 -60.75 -4.97
C GLY A 702 21.66 -59.79 -4.15
N ALA A 703 21.48 -58.59 -4.66
CA ALA A 703 20.58 -57.57 -4.08
C ALA A 703 19.12 -58.05 -4.07
N VAL A 704 18.38 -57.62 -3.08
CA VAL A 704 16.95 -57.93 -2.91
C VAL A 704 16.15 -56.67 -3.14
N ALA A 705 15.23 -56.70 -4.09
CA ALA A 705 14.34 -55.57 -4.35
C ALA A 705 13.37 -55.36 -3.21
N LEU A 706 13.14 -54.12 -2.89
CA LEU A 706 12.08 -53.62 -2.02
C LEU A 706 10.84 -53.29 -2.85
N THR A 707 9.66 -53.26 -2.23
CA THR A 707 8.46 -52.79 -2.94
C THR A 707 8.62 -51.34 -3.31
N SER A 708 8.28 -50.98 -4.54
CA SER A 708 8.21 -49.60 -4.95
C SER A 708 7.06 -48.84 -4.26
N ALA A 709 7.21 -47.56 -4.05
CA ALA A 709 6.17 -46.67 -3.53
C ALA A 709 6.10 -45.41 -4.40
N ALA A 710 4.93 -45.09 -4.85
CA ALA A 710 4.67 -43.85 -5.61
C ALA A 710 3.76 -42.93 -4.81
N ARG A 711 4.05 -41.63 -4.86
CA ARG A 711 3.25 -40.57 -4.20
C ARG A 711 3.41 -39.26 -4.92
N ALA A 712 2.29 -38.49 -4.99
CA ALA A 712 2.33 -37.05 -5.26
C ALA A 712 2.65 -36.34 -3.94
N LEU A 713 3.61 -35.42 -3.98
CA LEU A 713 4.05 -34.63 -2.85
C LEU A 713 3.83 -33.15 -3.17
N PRO A 714 3.08 -32.40 -2.36
CA PRO A 714 3.07 -30.94 -2.42
C PRO A 714 4.47 -30.38 -2.18
N ALA A 715 4.72 -29.15 -2.64
CA ALA A 715 5.98 -28.45 -2.39
C ALA A 715 6.29 -28.39 -0.89
N ALA A 716 7.58 -28.44 -0.53
CA ALA A 716 8.10 -28.37 0.83
C ALA A 716 7.51 -29.37 1.85
N THR A 717 6.71 -30.35 1.42
CA THR A 717 6.16 -31.38 2.32
C THR A 717 7.06 -32.58 2.41
N SER A 718 7.24 -33.12 3.64
CA SER A 718 7.97 -34.36 3.87
C SER A 718 7.00 -35.48 4.17
N VAL A 719 7.06 -36.57 3.36
CA VAL A 719 6.22 -37.75 3.52
C VAL A 719 7.08 -38.95 3.90
N ARG A 720 6.61 -39.71 4.90
CA ARG A 720 7.26 -40.97 5.27
C ARG A 720 6.77 -42.09 4.37
N LEU A 721 7.69 -42.66 3.59
CA LEU A 721 7.43 -43.82 2.74
C LEU A 721 8.02 -45.11 3.38
N ARG A 722 7.30 -46.19 3.25
CA ARG A 722 7.72 -47.51 3.73
C ARG A 722 7.95 -48.45 2.55
N LEU A 723 9.21 -48.79 2.31
CA LEU A 723 9.56 -49.84 1.35
C LEU A 723 9.58 -51.18 2.06
N LEU A 724 8.75 -52.12 1.65
CA LEU A 724 8.58 -53.40 2.31
C LEU A 724 9.57 -54.45 1.79
N VAL A 725 10.05 -55.29 2.68
CA VAL A 725 10.88 -56.43 2.37
C VAL A 725 10.00 -57.67 2.24
N GLY A 726 9.97 -58.28 1.07
CA GLY A 726 9.19 -59.49 0.83
C GLY A 726 9.60 -60.69 1.75
N ALA A 727 8.64 -61.52 2.13
CA ALA A 727 8.84 -62.57 3.11
C ALA A 727 9.94 -63.61 2.70
N ARG A 728 10.04 -63.91 1.41
CA ARG A 728 11.10 -64.80 0.89
C ARG A 728 12.49 -64.16 0.98
N ALA A 729 12.56 -62.89 0.62
CA ALA A 729 13.75 -62.06 0.67
C ALA A 729 14.25 -61.88 2.12
N LEU A 730 13.35 -61.67 3.06
CA LEU A 730 13.66 -61.54 4.49
C LEU A 730 14.30 -62.83 5.06
N ARG A 731 13.79 -64.01 4.68
CA ARG A 731 14.38 -65.31 5.12
C ARG A 731 15.78 -65.52 4.58
N ARG A 732 16.03 -65.07 3.33
CA ARG A 732 17.35 -65.11 2.69
C ARG A 732 18.34 -64.20 3.40
N LEU A 733 17.98 -62.92 3.55
CA LEU A 733 18.82 -61.91 4.21
C LEU A 733 19.15 -62.29 5.67
N ARG A 734 18.21 -62.86 6.42
CA ARG A 734 18.46 -63.30 7.80
C ARG A 734 19.46 -64.52 7.90
N ARG A 735 19.49 -65.43 6.93
CA ARG A 735 20.44 -66.51 6.85
C ARG A 735 21.85 -66.00 6.52
N GLU A 736 21.95 -65.10 5.61
CA GLU A 736 23.22 -64.55 5.13
C GLU A 736 23.85 -63.55 6.12
N LEU A 737 23.05 -62.82 6.91
CA LEU A 737 23.51 -61.90 7.93
C LEU A 737 24.24 -62.53 9.12
N GLY A 738 24.07 -63.80 9.35
CA GLY A 738 24.85 -64.53 10.38
C GLY A 738 26.36 -64.51 10.12
N ARG A 739 26.78 -64.20 8.89
CA ARG A 739 28.20 -64.21 8.42
C ARG A 739 28.73 -62.78 8.13
N HIS A 740 27.87 -61.71 8.12
CA HIS A 740 28.21 -60.35 7.70
C HIS A 740 27.67 -59.31 8.66
N ARG A 741 28.45 -58.24 8.94
CA ARG A 741 28.12 -57.24 9.99
C ARG A 741 27.25 -56.05 9.53
N GLY A 742 26.68 -56.01 8.32
CA GLY A 742 25.85 -54.88 7.87
C GLY A 742 25.12 -55.13 6.55
N LEU A 743 24.04 -54.43 6.36
CA LEU A 743 23.29 -54.32 5.12
C LEU A 743 23.48 -52.94 4.54
N GLU A 744 23.54 -52.85 3.24
CA GLU A 744 23.49 -51.62 2.49
C GLU A 744 22.12 -51.53 1.77
N ALA A 745 21.40 -50.43 1.99
CA ALA A 745 20.21 -50.12 1.25
C ALA A 745 20.57 -49.10 0.20
N ARG A 746 20.39 -49.42 -1.07
CA ARG A 746 20.48 -48.47 -2.17
C ARG A 746 19.08 -48.10 -2.58
N VAL A 747 18.75 -46.80 -2.50
CA VAL A 747 17.45 -46.29 -2.83
C VAL A 747 17.57 -45.35 -4.02
N THR A 748 16.70 -45.52 -4.99
CA THR A 748 16.56 -44.68 -6.16
C THR A 748 15.22 -43.95 -6.02
N VAL A 749 15.23 -42.63 -6.08
CA VAL A 749 14.03 -41.81 -6.13
C VAL A 749 14.01 -41.13 -7.49
N VAL A 750 12.95 -41.34 -8.23
CA VAL A 750 12.66 -40.63 -9.46
C VAL A 750 11.52 -39.65 -9.13
N ALA A 751 11.78 -38.36 -9.20
CA ALA A 751 10.77 -37.35 -9.04
C ALA A 751 10.47 -36.68 -10.38
N ALA A 752 9.19 -36.43 -10.67
CA ALA A 752 8.73 -35.72 -11.83
C ALA A 752 7.94 -34.51 -11.38
N GLY A 753 8.32 -33.33 -11.85
CA GLY A 753 7.55 -32.08 -11.66
C GLY A 753 6.30 -32.02 -12.56
N PRO A 754 5.51 -30.96 -12.45
CA PRO A 754 4.30 -30.75 -13.25
C PRO A 754 4.55 -30.81 -14.77
N THR A 755 5.75 -30.42 -15.21
CA THR A 755 6.19 -30.41 -16.62
C THR A 755 6.82 -31.76 -17.08
N ASN A 756 6.73 -32.81 -16.27
CA ASN A 756 7.30 -34.14 -16.55
C ASN A 756 8.84 -34.21 -16.60
N VAL A 757 9.55 -33.15 -16.23
CA VAL A 757 11.00 -33.21 -16.04
C VAL A 757 11.31 -34.03 -14.80
N ARG A 758 12.27 -34.96 -14.96
CA ARG A 758 12.56 -35.96 -13.94
C ARG A 758 13.93 -35.74 -13.31
N THR A 759 13.97 -35.76 -11.99
CA THR A 759 15.21 -35.90 -11.23
C THR A 759 15.33 -37.31 -10.71
N THR A 760 16.53 -37.87 -10.78
CA THR A 760 16.83 -39.18 -10.19
C THR A 760 17.89 -39.03 -9.11
N VAL A 761 17.51 -39.27 -7.86
CA VAL A 761 18.44 -39.31 -6.71
C VAL A 761 18.72 -40.75 -6.33
N ILE A 762 19.98 -41.12 -6.29
CA ILE A 762 20.42 -42.45 -5.84
C ILE A 762 21.24 -42.29 -4.57
N GLN A 763 20.78 -42.85 -3.47
CA GLN A 763 21.45 -42.76 -2.18
C GLN A 763 21.60 -44.10 -1.52
N SER A 764 22.79 -44.35 -0.96
CA SER A 764 23.09 -45.57 -0.20
C SER A 764 23.08 -45.28 1.29
N PHE A 765 22.42 -46.17 2.04
CA PHE A 765 22.32 -46.09 3.48
C PHE A 765 22.86 -47.33 4.15
N LEU A 766 23.67 -47.16 5.21
CA LEU A 766 24.06 -48.28 6.06
C LEU A 766 22.93 -48.64 7.02
N VAL A 767 22.47 -49.87 6.94
CA VAL A 767 21.37 -50.41 7.75
C VAL A 767 21.92 -51.37 8.75
N THR A 768 21.73 -51.17 10.03
CA THR A 768 22.15 -52.06 11.09
C THR A 768 21.00 -52.96 11.55
N ARG A 769 21.33 -54.11 12.14
CA ARG A 769 20.39 -55.13 12.66
C ARG A 769 19.28 -54.58 13.51
#